data_3bc500ae73a01bcc2641e2181717b2bf
#
_entry.id   3bc500ae73a01bcc2641e2181717b2bf
#
_cell.length_a   1.000
_cell.length_b   1.000
_cell.length_c   1.000
_cell.angle_alpha   90.00
_cell.angle_beta   90.00
_cell.angle_gamma   90.00
#
_symmetry.space_group_name_H-M   'P 1'
#
loop_
_entity.id
_entity.type
_entity.pdbx_description
1 polymer ?
#
loop_
_entity_poly.entity_id
_entity_poly.type
_entity_poly.pdbx_seq_one_letter_code
_entity_poly.pdbx_strand_id
1 'polypeptide(L)'
;MSDQSPTDPRPTTPTPASRVPEKVSLDGLEDRWGGVWREQGTYAFDRTATREQVYSIDTPPPTVSGSLHVGHVFSYTHTDVLARFQRMRGRQVFYPMGWDDNGLPTERRVQNYYGVRCDPSLPYDAAFTPPREGGEGKSIKSADQVPISRRNFVELCGRLTVQDEQQFEALWRRLGLSVDWNHTYQTIDERARTAAQRAFLRNLARGEAYQAEAPGLWDVTFQTAVAQAELEAREYPGHFHRVAFHPVGTAGDGAPIFIETTRPELIPAVVALIAHPDDERYQGLFGATVRAPLFDIEIPVLAHPAAEPGKGAGIAMCCTFGDLTDVQWWRELQLPTRSVIARDGRMLAETPEWITTEGGRARYDELAGRTMYGARAAVVDALRATGDLYGEPTPTQRMTNFYERGEKPLEIVTSRQWYIRNGGRDWDRRDLRAELLARGQELAFHPDFMRVRYENWVGGLNGDWLVSRQRFFGVAIPLWYPVTTDGETDHEHPIVPDESALPVDPSSDVAPGYSADQRGVPGGFVGEADVMDTWATSSLTPQIAGGWERDPDLFARVFPMDLRPQGQDIIRTWLFSTVVRSHLEHDCLPWAHAAISGWILDPDRKKMSKSKGNVVTPMGVLEQHGSDAVRYWAASARLGADTAFEVGQMKIGRRLAIKVLNASKFVLSFAGDVPIPLDPAAVTVPLDRAMLAGLADVVDRATAALADYDHTRALEVTETFFWTFCDDYLELVKDRAYGGGDAVVSTETASARAALGLALDTLLRLFAPVLPFATEEVWSWWHSGSVHRASWPTPDQLRAAAGDADPAVLTAAGTALAALRKVKSEAKVSMRTEIARVELLVPEAALAGVRAAEPDIRAAGRVHALTITAAGDEVVARGAQLVESAPTNA
;
A
#
# COMPACT_ATOMS: atom_id res chain seq x y z
N MET A 1 -20.27 -1.25 40.28
CA MET A 1 -19.36 -0.37 41.02
C MET A 1 -19.17 0.86 40.16
N SER A 2 -19.49 1.99 40.72
CA SER A 2 -19.79 3.26 40.08
C SER A 2 -18.65 3.81 39.23
N ASP A 3 -19.00 4.08 37.98
CA ASP A 3 -18.26 4.84 37.01
C ASP A 3 -18.26 6.32 37.40
N GLN A 4 -17.08 6.87 37.73
CA GLN A 4 -16.87 8.29 37.89
C GLN A 4 -15.80 8.73 36.87
N SER A 5 -16.29 9.25 35.75
CA SER A 5 -15.47 10.01 34.82
C SER A 5 -14.98 11.30 35.50
N PRO A 6 -13.69 11.66 35.40
CA PRO A 6 -13.20 12.93 35.88
C PRO A 6 -13.62 14.05 34.93
N THR A 7 -14.47 14.95 35.40
CA THR A 7 -14.75 16.24 34.78
C THR A 7 -13.57 17.15 34.99
N ASP A 8 -12.80 17.41 33.93
CA ASP A 8 -11.76 18.44 33.89
C ASP A 8 -12.38 19.81 33.60
N PRO A 9 -12.35 20.80 34.51
CA PRO A 9 -12.78 22.15 34.22
C PRO A 9 -11.62 22.92 33.56
N ARG A 10 -11.51 22.86 32.26
CA ARG A 10 -10.62 23.77 31.54
C ARG A 10 -11.18 25.21 31.61
N PRO A 11 -10.33 26.21 31.85
CA PRO A 11 -10.78 27.59 31.91
C PRO A 11 -11.33 27.99 30.52
N THR A 12 -12.56 28.43 30.46
CA THR A 12 -13.17 29.08 29.29
C THR A 12 -12.46 30.38 29.01
N THR A 13 -11.47 30.32 28.12
CA THR A 13 -10.90 31.53 27.52
C THR A 13 -11.98 32.21 26.69
N PRO A 14 -12.19 33.54 26.79
CA PRO A 14 -13.21 34.21 25.99
C PRO A 14 -12.91 33.98 24.49
N THR A 15 -13.93 33.50 23.77
CA THR A 15 -13.88 33.29 22.32
C THR A 15 -13.56 34.63 21.65
N PRO A 16 -12.53 34.71 20.79
CA PRO A 16 -12.21 35.96 20.10
C PRO A 16 -13.36 36.36 19.17
N ALA A 17 -13.56 37.64 18.97
CA ALA A 17 -14.49 38.20 17.99
C ALA A 17 -14.26 37.53 16.63
N SER A 18 -15.34 37.17 15.90
CA SER A 18 -15.30 36.48 14.64
C SER A 18 -14.29 37.12 13.65
N ARG A 19 -13.31 36.31 13.19
CA ARG A 19 -12.29 36.71 12.20
C ARG A 19 -12.68 36.29 10.80
N VAL A 20 -13.95 36.30 10.46
CA VAL A 20 -14.44 35.89 9.15
C VAL A 20 -13.87 36.79 8.06
N PRO A 21 -13.16 36.24 7.04
CA PRO A 21 -12.57 37.06 5.99
C PRO A 21 -13.63 37.65 5.06
N GLU A 22 -13.38 38.83 4.52
CA GLU A 22 -14.28 39.44 3.55
C GLU A 22 -14.45 38.61 2.29
N LYS A 23 -13.37 37.93 1.84
CA LYS A 23 -13.38 36.99 0.69
C LYS A 23 -12.76 35.67 1.13
N VAL A 24 -13.50 34.58 0.98
CA VAL A 24 -13.01 33.24 1.24
C VAL A 24 -12.26 32.68 0.03
N SER A 25 -11.17 31.95 0.24
CA SER A 25 -10.40 31.26 -0.79
C SER A 25 -9.83 29.98 -0.24
N LEU A 26 -9.64 28.98 -1.10
CA LEU A 26 -8.85 27.77 -0.79
C LEU A 26 -7.36 27.99 -1.08
N ASP A 27 -7.00 29.00 -1.85
CA ASP A 27 -5.63 29.18 -2.31
C ASP A 27 -4.70 29.59 -1.16
N GLY A 28 -3.59 28.86 -1.02
CA GLY A 28 -2.57 29.10 0.01
C GLY A 28 -2.89 28.49 1.38
N LEU A 29 -4.02 27.81 1.56
CA LEU A 29 -4.37 27.18 2.84
C LEU A 29 -3.38 26.11 3.25
N GLU A 30 -2.88 25.33 2.28
CA GLU A 30 -1.95 24.25 2.54
C GLU A 30 -0.63 24.77 3.14
N ASP A 31 -0.08 25.84 2.59
CA ASP A 31 1.16 26.42 3.08
C ASP A 31 0.97 27.07 4.45
N ARG A 32 -0.14 27.80 4.61
CA ARG A 32 -0.50 28.44 5.87
C ARG A 32 -0.68 27.43 6.99
N TRP A 33 -1.59 26.48 6.82
CA TRP A 33 -1.94 25.54 7.88
C TRP A 33 -0.86 24.48 8.10
N GLY A 34 -0.18 24.05 7.06
CA GLY A 34 1.00 23.18 7.20
C GLY A 34 2.10 23.82 8.04
N GLY A 35 2.31 25.15 7.91
CA GLY A 35 3.20 25.94 8.77
C GLY A 35 2.73 25.96 10.23
N VAL A 36 1.48 26.33 10.46
CA VAL A 36 0.88 26.41 11.81
C VAL A 36 0.91 25.08 12.53
N TRP A 37 0.50 23.99 11.88
CA TRP A 37 0.50 22.65 12.49
C TRP A 37 1.88 22.20 12.92
N ARG A 38 2.91 22.53 12.15
CA ARG A 38 4.31 22.25 12.49
C ARG A 38 4.78 23.06 13.69
N GLU A 39 4.55 24.36 13.67
CA GLU A 39 4.96 25.27 14.74
C GLU A 39 4.30 24.94 16.07
N GLN A 40 3.02 24.55 16.03
CA GLN A 40 2.24 24.22 17.23
C GLN A 40 2.40 22.74 17.66
N GLY A 41 3.08 21.90 16.88
CA GLY A 41 3.17 20.47 17.15
C GLY A 41 1.80 19.79 17.18
N THR A 42 0.87 20.20 16.30
CA THR A 42 -0.52 19.74 16.30
C THR A 42 -0.66 18.23 16.26
N TYR A 43 0.28 17.53 15.65
CA TYR A 43 0.26 16.08 15.49
C TYR A 43 1.30 15.36 16.32
N ALA A 44 2.03 16.07 17.19
CA ALA A 44 3.03 15.46 18.05
C ALA A 44 2.43 14.39 18.97
N PHE A 45 3.12 13.26 19.07
CA PHE A 45 2.75 12.15 19.95
C PHE A 45 3.13 12.46 21.39
N ASP A 46 2.18 12.31 22.30
CA ASP A 46 2.43 12.47 23.72
C ASP A 46 2.92 11.16 24.33
N ARG A 47 4.19 11.09 24.65
CA ARG A 47 4.84 9.92 25.29
C ARG A 47 4.39 9.65 26.72
N THR A 48 3.63 10.54 27.35
CA THR A 48 3.09 10.34 28.70
C THR A 48 1.83 9.46 28.69
N ALA A 49 1.20 9.29 27.51
CA ALA A 49 0.00 8.47 27.35
C ALA A 49 0.24 7.00 27.66
N THR A 50 -0.73 6.34 28.30
CA THR A 50 -0.69 4.88 28.50
C THR A 50 -0.98 4.12 27.21
N ARG A 51 -0.66 2.82 27.15
CA ARG A 51 -0.94 1.98 25.95
C ARG A 51 -2.42 2.03 25.54
N GLU A 52 -3.32 2.05 26.49
CA GLU A 52 -4.77 2.08 26.24
C GLU A 52 -5.25 3.40 25.63
N GLN A 53 -4.51 4.47 25.86
CA GLN A 53 -4.77 5.79 25.29
C GLN A 53 -4.13 5.97 23.92
N VAL A 54 -3.15 5.12 23.58
CA VAL A 54 -2.44 5.21 22.30
C VAL A 54 -3.22 4.53 21.19
N TYR A 55 -3.11 5.08 19.98
CA TYR A 55 -3.45 4.43 18.73
C TYR A 55 -2.23 4.50 17.81
N SER A 56 -1.61 3.36 17.56
CA SER A 56 -0.35 3.27 16.82
C SER A 56 -0.55 2.73 15.41
N ILE A 57 0.11 3.34 14.44
CA ILE A 57 -0.04 3.05 13.02
C ILE A 57 1.32 2.65 12.43
N ASP A 58 1.37 1.47 11.84
CA ASP A 58 2.53 1.00 11.09
C ASP A 58 2.35 1.32 9.61
N THR A 59 2.80 2.51 9.23
CA THR A 59 2.65 3.02 7.86
C THR A 59 3.68 2.41 6.93
N PRO A 60 3.31 1.99 5.69
CA PRO A 60 4.28 1.48 4.75
C PRO A 60 5.33 2.55 4.42
N PRO A 61 6.62 2.26 4.61
CA PRO A 61 7.65 3.17 4.15
C PRO A 61 7.68 3.17 2.61
N PRO A 62 7.46 4.31 1.93
CA PRO A 62 7.54 4.33 0.48
C PRO A 62 8.98 4.07 0.03
N THR A 63 9.13 3.29 -1.05
CA THR A 63 10.45 3.03 -1.64
C THR A 63 11.02 4.28 -2.28
N VAL A 64 12.17 4.73 -1.77
CA VAL A 64 12.86 5.96 -2.18
C VAL A 64 13.69 5.70 -3.43
N SER A 65 13.04 5.44 -4.56
CA SER A 65 13.70 5.11 -5.83
C SER A 65 13.02 5.75 -7.05
N GLY A 66 12.66 7.00 -6.91
CA GLY A 66 11.98 7.78 -7.95
C GLY A 66 10.77 8.52 -7.41
N SER A 67 9.87 9.00 -8.27
CA SER A 67 8.71 9.79 -7.86
C SER A 67 7.59 8.92 -7.28
N LEU A 68 6.90 9.45 -6.27
CA LEU A 68 5.62 8.92 -5.82
C LEU A 68 4.58 9.00 -6.95
N HIS A 69 3.56 8.17 -6.89
CA HIS A 69 2.43 8.19 -7.81
C HIS A 69 1.11 8.34 -7.06
N VAL A 70 0.03 8.64 -7.76
CA VAL A 70 -1.29 8.90 -7.15
C VAL A 70 -1.84 7.75 -6.32
N GLY A 71 -1.39 6.51 -6.53
CA GLY A 71 -1.74 5.37 -5.68
C GLY A 71 -1.23 5.50 -4.24
N HIS A 72 -0.06 6.12 -4.04
CA HIS A 72 0.42 6.45 -2.69
C HIS A 72 -0.49 7.50 -2.05
N VAL A 73 -0.77 8.61 -2.75
CA VAL A 73 -1.68 9.65 -2.26
C VAL A 73 -3.02 9.08 -1.83
N PHE A 74 -3.55 8.14 -2.60
CA PHE A 74 -4.79 7.43 -2.33
C PHE A 74 -4.74 6.66 -1.01
N SER A 75 -3.79 5.73 -0.87
CA SER A 75 -3.68 4.87 0.30
C SER A 75 -3.34 5.64 1.58
N TYR A 76 -2.43 6.62 1.48
CA TYR A 76 -2.04 7.43 2.66
C TYR A 76 -3.14 8.38 3.09
N THR A 77 -4.00 8.84 2.18
CA THR A 77 -5.21 9.61 2.56
C THR A 77 -6.17 8.76 3.38
N HIS A 78 -6.42 7.49 3.00
CA HIS A 78 -7.25 6.59 3.80
C HIS A 78 -6.72 6.42 5.21
N THR A 79 -5.39 6.24 5.33
CA THR A 79 -4.72 6.15 6.63
C THR A 79 -4.92 7.40 7.47
N ASP A 80 -4.71 8.57 6.86
CA ASP A 80 -4.78 9.87 7.56
C ASP A 80 -6.20 10.21 8.02
N VAL A 81 -7.23 9.84 7.26
CA VAL A 81 -8.62 9.98 7.69
C VAL A 81 -8.87 9.22 8.99
N LEU A 82 -8.39 7.98 9.08
CA LEU A 82 -8.51 7.17 10.29
C LEU A 82 -7.68 7.73 11.45
N ALA A 83 -6.45 8.19 11.18
CA ALA A 83 -5.58 8.81 12.17
C ALA A 83 -6.22 10.06 12.79
N ARG A 84 -6.80 10.94 11.97
CA ARG A 84 -7.51 12.14 12.43
C ARG A 84 -8.74 11.80 13.25
N PHE A 85 -9.54 10.83 12.79
CA PHE A 85 -10.69 10.36 13.54
C PHE A 85 -10.30 9.84 14.93
N GLN A 86 -9.28 8.99 15.03
CA GLN A 86 -8.81 8.46 16.31
C GLN A 86 -8.28 9.55 17.23
N ARG A 87 -7.55 10.54 16.68
CA ARG A 87 -7.08 11.70 17.45
C ARG A 87 -8.24 12.53 18.01
N MET A 88 -9.25 12.78 17.20
CA MET A 88 -10.44 13.50 17.63
C MET A 88 -11.29 12.71 18.65
N ARG A 89 -11.16 11.38 18.68
CA ARG A 89 -11.71 10.51 19.73
C ARG A 89 -10.91 10.52 21.03
N GLY A 90 -9.88 11.36 21.14
CA GLY A 90 -9.04 11.51 22.32
C GLY A 90 -7.89 10.53 22.42
N ARG A 91 -7.64 9.70 21.39
CA ARG A 91 -6.46 8.84 21.35
C ARG A 91 -5.21 9.66 21.07
N GLN A 92 -4.10 9.26 21.66
CA GLN A 92 -2.78 9.73 21.29
C GLN A 92 -2.29 8.90 20.13
N VAL A 93 -2.23 9.51 18.95
CA VAL A 93 -1.93 8.79 17.71
C VAL A 93 -0.42 8.79 17.48
N PHE A 94 0.19 7.60 17.55
CA PHE A 94 1.55 7.37 17.11
C PHE A 94 1.53 7.09 15.60
N TYR A 95 1.93 8.08 14.82
CA TYR A 95 1.90 8.04 13.36
C TYR A 95 3.26 8.44 12.79
N PRO A 96 4.24 7.51 12.82
CA PRO A 96 5.57 7.75 12.27
C PRO A 96 5.56 7.68 10.75
N MET A 97 6.59 8.24 10.11
CA MET A 97 6.89 8.04 8.70
C MET A 97 8.23 7.36 8.53
N GLY A 98 8.29 6.33 7.69
CA GLY A 98 9.51 5.64 7.32
C GLY A 98 9.86 5.83 5.86
N TRP A 99 11.12 5.56 5.50
CA TRP A 99 11.64 5.56 4.14
C TRP A 99 12.27 4.21 3.83
N ASP A 100 11.89 3.58 2.71
CA ASP A 100 12.49 2.32 2.24
C ASP A 100 13.57 2.63 1.21
N ASP A 101 14.81 2.76 1.69
CA ASP A 101 15.93 3.32 0.93
C ASP A 101 16.79 2.29 0.25
N ASN A 102 16.76 1.03 0.69
CA ASN A 102 17.67 -0.01 0.25
C ASN A 102 17.16 -0.84 -0.92
N GLY A 103 18.04 -1.68 -1.44
CA GLY A 103 17.74 -2.67 -2.47
C GLY A 103 17.95 -2.21 -3.91
N LEU A 104 17.63 -3.13 -4.83
CA LEU A 104 17.85 -2.96 -6.25
C LEU A 104 17.26 -1.69 -6.88
N PRO A 105 16.07 -1.20 -6.47
CA PRO A 105 15.51 0.02 -7.05
C PRO A 105 16.40 1.24 -6.84
N THR A 106 16.94 1.41 -5.63
CA THR A 106 17.84 2.51 -5.28
C THR A 106 19.18 2.38 -6.00
N GLU A 107 19.77 1.19 -6.04
CA GLU A 107 20.99 0.96 -6.80
C GLU A 107 20.81 1.33 -8.29
N ARG A 108 19.72 0.89 -8.92
CA ARG A 108 19.42 1.26 -10.33
C ARG A 108 19.20 2.76 -10.51
N ARG A 109 18.57 3.41 -9.55
CA ARG A 109 18.39 4.87 -9.54
C ARG A 109 19.75 5.56 -9.53
N VAL A 110 20.65 5.14 -8.65
CA VAL A 110 22.02 5.67 -8.53
C VAL A 110 22.85 5.40 -9.79
N GLN A 111 22.81 4.18 -10.33
CA GLN A 111 23.49 3.82 -11.57
C GLN A 111 23.09 4.73 -12.73
N ASN A 112 21.80 5.01 -12.88
CA ASN A 112 21.29 5.86 -13.94
C ASN A 112 21.53 7.35 -13.67
N TYR A 113 21.37 7.81 -12.43
CA TYR A 113 21.49 9.22 -12.06
C TYR A 113 22.93 9.72 -12.14
N TYR A 114 23.86 8.92 -11.63
CA TYR A 114 25.28 9.26 -11.59
C TYR A 114 26.11 8.63 -12.72
N GLY A 115 25.59 7.67 -13.46
CA GLY A 115 26.33 6.98 -14.53
C GLY A 115 27.42 6.06 -14.03
N VAL A 116 27.20 5.39 -12.90
CA VAL A 116 28.19 4.55 -12.22
C VAL A 116 27.68 3.10 -12.06
N ARG A 117 28.60 2.17 -11.80
CA ARG A 117 28.29 0.81 -11.36
C ARG A 117 29.24 0.40 -10.23
N CYS A 118 28.75 -0.40 -9.31
CA CYS A 118 29.60 -0.95 -8.27
C CYS A 118 30.54 -2.03 -8.82
N ASP A 119 31.79 -1.94 -8.42
CA ASP A 119 32.83 -2.95 -8.59
C ASP A 119 33.55 -3.11 -7.25
N PRO A 120 33.23 -4.15 -6.46
CA PRO A 120 33.80 -4.32 -5.13
C PRO A 120 35.31 -4.62 -5.11
N SER A 121 35.91 -4.92 -6.28
CA SER A 121 37.35 -5.15 -6.38
C SER A 121 38.17 -3.84 -6.36
N LEU A 122 37.49 -2.71 -6.59
CA LEU A 122 38.17 -1.40 -6.62
C LEU A 122 38.35 -0.84 -5.21
N PRO A 123 39.51 -0.19 -4.96
CA PRO A 123 39.75 0.51 -3.69
C PRO A 123 38.86 1.75 -3.56
N TYR A 124 38.59 2.14 -2.30
CA TYR A 124 37.89 3.38 -2.02
C TYR A 124 38.67 4.61 -2.47
N ASP A 125 38.00 5.52 -3.15
CA ASP A 125 38.51 6.83 -3.54
C ASP A 125 37.74 7.94 -2.82
N ALA A 126 38.37 8.57 -1.82
CA ALA A 126 37.77 9.66 -1.05
C ALA A 126 37.57 10.95 -1.88
N ALA A 127 38.25 11.09 -3.02
CA ALA A 127 38.13 12.24 -3.91
C ALA A 127 37.18 11.98 -5.09
N PHE A 128 36.51 10.83 -5.13
CA PHE A 128 35.64 10.45 -6.23
C PHE A 128 34.49 11.47 -6.43
N THR A 129 34.36 11.92 -7.66
CA THR A 129 33.26 12.76 -8.12
C THR A 129 32.50 12.02 -9.21
N PRO A 130 31.18 11.88 -9.13
CA PRO A 130 30.40 11.17 -10.13
C PRO A 130 30.51 11.84 -11.50
N PRO A 131 30.57 11.08 -12.62
CA PRO A 131 30.75 11.61 -13.97
C PRO A 131 29.58 12.50 -14.40
N ARG A 132 28.43 12.39 -13.76
CA ARG A 132 27.25 13.22 -14.01
C ARG A 132 26.33 13.24 -12.80
N GLU A 133 25.41 14.20 -12.77
CA GLU A 133 24.27 14.25 -11.87
C GLU A 133 23.01 14.54 -12.68
N GLY A 134 21.93 13.75 -12.48
CA GLY A 134 20.67 13.87 -13.20
C GLY A 134 20.49 12.84 -14.31
N GLY A 135 19.36 12.88 -14.98
CA GLY A 135 18.98 11.93 -16.03
C GLY A 135 17.81 11.03 -15.61
N GLU A 136 16.65 11.62 -15.48
CA GLU A 136 15.42 10.86 -15.26
C GLU A 136 14.98 10.13 -16.54
N GLY A 137 14.68 8.84 -16.42
CA GLY A 137 13.91 8.08 -17.39
C GLY A 137 14.65 7.27 -18.45
N LYS A 138 15.96 7.39 -18.64
CA LYS A 138 16.70 6.52 -19.57
C LYS A 138 17.73 5.68 -18.84
N SER A 139 17.59 4.34 -18.93
CA SER A 139 18.62 3.43 -18.45
C SER A 139 19.90 3.61 -19.23
N ILE A 140 21.03 3.78 -18.51
CA ILE A 140 22.37 3.76 -19.11
C ILE A 140 22.77 2.30 -19.26
N LYS A 141 23.34 1.97 -20.42
CA LYS A 141 23.89 0.63 -20.62
C LYS A 141 25.04 0.39 -19.63
N SER A 142 25.11 -0.81 -19.08
CA SER A 142 26.15 -1.17 -18.11
C SER A 142 27.58 -0.94 -18.63
N ALA A 143 27.80 -1.06 -19.94
CA ALA A 143 29.09 -0.77 -20.57
C ALA A 143 29.46 0.71 -20.53
N ASP A 144 28.50 1.61 -20.42
CA ASP A 144 28.71 3.07 -20.40
C ASP A 144 28.79 3.62 -18.96
N GLN A 145 28.63 2.75 -17.95
CA GLN A 145 28.70 3.12 -16.54
C GLN A 145 30.16 3.01 -16.03
N VAL A 146 30.61 4.03 -15.30
CA VAL A 146 31.96 4.04 -14.69
C VAL A 146 31.96 3.09 -13.48
N PRO A 147 32.91 2.12 -13.43
CA PRO A 147 33.02 1.24 -12.26
C PRO A 147 33.62 2.03 -11.08
N ILE A 148 33.03 1.86 -9.89
CA ILE A 148 33.48 2.50 -8.66
C ILE A 148 33.46 1.49 -7.51
N SER A 149 34.25 1.77 -6.46
CA SER A 149 34.30 0.90 -5.27
C SER A 149 32.93 0.78 -4.61
N ARG A 150 32.69 -0.33 -3.87
CA ARG A 150 31.47 -0.53 -3.10
C ARG A 150 31.19 0.64 -2.15
N ARG A 151 32.22 1.14 -1.46
CA ARG A 151 32.04 2.24 -0.50
C ARG A 151 31.63 3.55 -1.20
N ASN A 152 32.26 3.91 -2.30
CA ASN A 152 31.82 5.07 -3.10
C ASN A 152 30.38 4.91 -3.60
N PHE A 153 30.02 3.71 -4.04
CA PHE A 153 28.66 3.42 -4.50
C PHE A 153 27.62 3.58 -3.39
N VAL A 154 27.89 3.05 -2.19
CA VAL A 154 27.04 3.17 -1.01
C VAL A 154 26.88 4.64 -0.57
N GLU A 155 27.98 5.42 -0.59
CA GLU A 155 27.95 6.86 -0.28
C GLU A 155 27.04 7.63 -1.27
N LEU A 156 27.10 7.29 -2.57
CA LEU A 156 26.20 7.88 -3.56
C LEU A 156 24.73 7.46 -3.38
N CYS A 157 24.48 6.21 -2.98
CA CYS A 157 23.14 5.76 -2.63
C CYS A 157 22.57 6.58 -1.48
N GLY A 158 23.28 6.70 -0.37
CA GLY A 158 22.85 7.50 0.78
C GLY A 158 22.65 8.99 0.44
N ARG A 159 23.48 9.55 -0.45
CA ARG A 159 23.33 10.95 -0.89
C ARG A 159 22.05 11.15 -1.71
N LEU A 160 21.71 10.22 -2.59
CA LEU A 160 20.52 10.33 -3.46
C LEU A 160 19.23 10.07 -2.69
N THR A 161 19.22 9.10 -1.77
CA THR A 161 18.01 8.80 -0.97
C THR A 161 17.59 9.99 -0.13
N VAL A 162 18.53 10.69 0.52
CA VAL A 162 18.22 11.91 1.29
C VAL A 162 17.52 12.98 0.43
N GLN A 163 17.91 13.15 -0.83
CA GLN A 163 17.25 14.10 -1.73
C GLN A 163 15.83 13.66 -2.11
N ASP A 164 15.65 12.38 -2.40
CA ASP A 164 14.35 11.83 -2.76
C ASP A 164 13.39 11.82 -1.56
N GLU A 165 13.86 11.52 -0.34
CA GLU A 165 13.10 11.61 0.92
C GLU A 165 12.53 13.01 1.16
N GLN A 166 13.35 14.04 0.96
CA GLN A 166 12.90 15.44 1.11
C GLN A 166 11.77 15.78 0.14
N GLN A 167 11.81 15.28 -1.09
CA GLN A 167 10.74 15.48 -2.06
C GLN A 167 9.46 14.76 -1.64
N PHE A 168 9.59 13.55 -1.08
CA PHE A 168 8.45 12.77 -0.58
C PHE A 168 7.83 13.43 0.64
N GLU A 169 8.65 13.90 1.58
CA GLU A 169 8.18 14.63 2.74
C GLU A 169 7.42 15.90 2.33
N ALA A 170 7.96 16.67 1.38
CA ALA A 170 7.30 17.87 0.86
C ALA A 170 5.91 17.54 0.27
N LEU A 171 5.78 16.44 -0.47
CA LEU A 171 4.51 15.96 -1.00
C LEU A 171 3.52 15.60 0.10
N TRP A 172 3.97 14.83 1.12
CA TRP A 172 3.12 14.41 2.24
C TRP A 172 2.66 15.59 3.09
N ARG A 173 3.53 16.55 3.31
CA ARG A 173 3.17 17.82 3.99
C ARG A 173 2.17 18.61 3.18
N ARG A 174 2.33 18.68 1.86
CA ARG A 174 1.39 19.35 0.96
C ARG A 174 0.03 18.67 0.94
N LEU A 175 -0.01 17.33 0.95
CA LEU A 175 -1.25 16.54 1.08
C LEU A 175 -1.93 16.74 2.43
N GLY A 176 -1.19 17.22 3.43
CA GLY A 176 -1.69 17.47 4.77
C GLY A 176 -1.81 16.22 5.63
N LEU A 177 -0.87 15.27 5.51
CA LEU A 177 -0.85 14.10 6.39
C LEU A 177 -0.56 14.52 7.83
N SER A 178 -1.30 13.94 8.78
CA SER A 178 -1.17 14.23 10.21
C SER A 178 -0.10 13.36 10.91
N VAL A 179 1.01 13.16 10.20
CA VAL A 179 2.20 12.45 10.66
C VAL A 179 2.93 13.24 11.73
N ASP A 180 3.47 12.56 12.74
CA ASP A 180 4.47 13.13 13.63
C ASP A 180 5.87 13.00 13.02
N TRP A 181 6.33 14.05 12.42
CA TRP A 181 7.62 14.12 11.73
C TRP A 181 8.84 14.05 12.66
N ASN A 182 8.66 14.02 13.99
CA ASN A 182 9.72 13.76 14.95
C ASN A 182 10.05 12.27 15.08
N HIS A 183 9.16 11.41 14.57
CA HIS A 183 9.31 9.95 14.57
C HIS A 183 9.54 9.40 13.16
N THR A 184 10.51 9.96 12.44
CA THR A 184 10.94 9.43 11.15
C THR A 184 12.04 8.38 11.31
N TYR A 185 12.13 7.45 10.35
CA TYR A 185 13.18 6.44 10.29
C TYR A 185 13.47 6.06 8.84
N GLN A 186 14.62 5.45 8.61
CA GLN A 186 15.06 4.90 7.33
C GLN A 186 15.31 3.41 7.50
N THR A 187 14.98 2.59 6.50
CA THR A 187 15.23 1.13 6.56
C THR A 187 16.72 0.78 6.54
N ILE A 188 17.58 1.76 6.28
CA ILE A 188 19.05 1.64 6.23
C ILE A 188 19.76 2.42 7.33
N ASP A 189 19.04 3.14 8.20
CA ASP A 189 19.68 3.86 9.31
C ASP A 189 20.29 2.87 10.33
N GLU A 190 21.06 3.39 11.27
CA GLU A 190 21.70 2.57 12.30
C GLU A 190 20.68 1.75 13.11
N ARG A 191 19.52 2.35 13.42
CA ARG A 191 18.45 1.69 14.18
C ARG A 191 17.89 0.50 13.40
N ALA A 192 17.57 0.71 12.13
CA ALA A 192 17.01 -0.32 11.28
C ALA A 192 18.00 -1.45 11.00
N ARG A 193 19.27 -1.11 10.73
CA ARG A 193 20.33 -2.10 10.54
C ARG A 193 20.53 -2.94 11.80
N THR A 194 20.61 -2.30 12.96
CA THR A 194 20.74 -3.01 14.26
C THR A 194 19.55 -3.93 14.51
N ALA A 195 18.32 -3.46 14.31
CA ALA A 195 17.12 -4.27 14.52
C ALA A 195 17.06 -5.46 13.57
N ALA A 196 17.37 -5.26 12.29
CA ALA A 196 17.34 -6.31 11.28
C ALA A 196 18.42 -7.38 11.55
N GLN A 197 19.63 -6.97 11.88
CA GLN A 197 20.73 -7.88 12.18
C GLN A 197 20.48 -8.64 13.47
N ARG A 198 20.02 -7.98 14.53
CA ARG A 198 19.61 -8.63 15.79
C ARG A 198 18.55 -9.69 15.58
N ALA A 199 17.48 -9.34 14.86
CA ALA A 199 16.42 -10.29 14.57
C ALA A 199 16.92 -11.49 13.73
N PHE A 200 17.81 -11.26 12.77
CA PHE A 200 18.44 -12.34 12.00
C PHE A 200 19.29 -13.26 12.89
N LEU A 201 20.14 -12.70 13.76
CA LEU A 201 20.99 -13.50 14.66
C LEU A 201 20.14 -14.32 15.65
N ARG A 202 19.07 -13.76 16.17
CA ARG A 202 18.14 -14.50 17.04
C ARG A 202 17.40 -15.61 16.29
N ASN A 203 16.99 -15.37 15.05
CA ASN A 203 16.42 -16.42 14.19
C ASN A 203 17.46 -17.52 13.92
N LEU A 204 18.73 -17.16 13.68
CA LEU A 204 19.81 -18.12 13.49
C LEU A 204 20.03 -18.98 14.74
N ALA A 205 20.11 -18.34 15.91
CA ALA A 205 20.31 -19.05 17.18
C ALA A 205 19.17 -20.04 17.49
N ARG A 206 17.94 -19.74 17.07
CA ARG A 206 16.77 -20.63 17.24
C ARG A 206 16.62 -21.66 16.12
N GLY A 207 17.46 -21.63 15.09
CA GLY A 207 17.35 -22.48 13.89
C GLY A 207 16.20 -22.09 12.96
N GLU A 208 15.67 -20.92 13.09
CA GLU A 208 14.66 -20.31 12.23
C GLU A 208 15.28 -19.68 10.97
N ALA A 209 16.54 -19.24 11.06
CA ALA A 209 17.34 -18.90 9.91
C ALA A 209 18.37 -19.99 9.65
N TYR A 210 18.63 -20.27 8.37
CA TYR A 210 19.60 -21.30 7.96
C TYR A 210 20.16 -20.99 6.57
N GLN A 211 21.36 -21.52 6.30
CA GLN A 211 21.97 -21.47 4.99
C GLN A 211 21.79 -22.80 4.26
N ALA A 212 21.55 -22.76 2.96
CA ALA A 212 21.52 -23.94 2.13
C ALA A 212 22.06 -23.63 0.73
N GLU A 213 22.81 -24.58 0.18
CA GLU A 213 23.15 -24.59 -1.21
C GLU A 213 22.10 -25.39 -1.97
N ALA A 214 21.32 -24.70 -2.80
CA ALA A 214 20.18 -25.29 -3.48
C ALA A 214 19.93 -24.59 -4.83
N PRO A 215 19.27 -25.27 -5.77
CA PRO A 215 18.73 -24.64 -6.96
C PRO A 215 17.68 -23.60 -6.57
N GLY A 216 17.85 -22.38 -7.04
CA GLY A 216 16.96 -21.26 -6.76
C GLY A 216 16.73 -20.38 -7.99
N LEU A 217 15.63 -19.64 -7.96
CA LEU A 217 15.30 -18.68 -9.01
C LEU A 217 16.29 -17.51 -9.01
N TRP A 218 16.78 -17.18 -10.19
CA TRP A 218 17.89 -16.26 -10.40
C TRP A 218 17.61 -15.30 -11.54
N ASP A 219 17.75 -14.02 -11.29
CA ASP A 219 17.74 -13.01 -12.35
C ASP A 219 19.15 -12.84 -12.93
N VAL A 220 19.31 -13.22 -14.17
CA VAL A 220 20.61 -13.21 -14.87
C VAL A 220 21.06 -11.80 -15.27
N THR A 221 20.15 -10.83 -15.26
CA THR A 221 20.48 -9.43 -15.57
C THR A 221 21.05 -8.72 -14.36
N PHE A 222 20.38 -8.92 -13.21
CA PHE A 222 20.79 -8.33 -11.94
C PHE A 222 21.75 -9.22 -11.15
N GLN A 223 21.94 -10.47 -11.59
CA GLN A 223 22.79 -11.48 -10.95
C GLN A 223 22.47 -11.63 -9.46
N THR A 224 21.22 -11.87 -9.18
CA THR A 224 20.71 -12.03 -7.80
C THR A 224 19.62 -13.08 -7.71
N ALA A 225 19.55 -13.73 -6.55
CA ALA A 225 18.46 -14.63 -6.23
C ALA A 225 17.13 -13.87 -6.07
N VAL A 226 16.02 -14.54 -6.41
CA VAL A 226 14.67 -13.97 -6.39
C VAL A 226 13.79 -14.84 -5.50
N ALA A 227 13.13 -14.23 -4.53
CA ALA A 227 12.21 -14.91 -3.63
C ALA A 227 10.84 -15.17 -4.31
N GLN A 228 10.10 -16.18 -3.83
CA GLN A 228 8.76 -16.51 -4.34
C GLN A 228 7.82 -15.30 -4.36
N ALA A 229 7.91 -14.42 -3.38
CA ALA A 229 7.07 -13.23 -3.27
C ALA A 229 7.31 -12.17 -4.36
N GLU A 230 8.46 -12.21 -5.01
CA GLU A 230 8.89 -11.25 -6.05
C GLU A 230 8.63 -11.77 -7.47
N LEU A 231 7.96 -12.93 -7.60
CA LEU A 231 7.68 -13.53 -8.90
C LEU A 231 6.47 -12.90 -9.58
N GLU A 232 6.61 -12.70 -10.88
CA GLU A 232 5.53 -12.37 -11.78
C GLU A 232 5.49 -13.38 -12.93
N ALA A 233 4.38 -14.09 -13.06
CA ALA A 233 4.17 -14.99 -14.18
C ALA A 233 3.67 -14.20 -15.38
N ARG A 234 4.37 -14.32 -16.53
CA ARG A 234 4.03 -13.66 -17.79
C ARG A 234 3.92 -14.69 -18.92
N GLU A 235 3.02 -14.45 -19.86
CA GLU A 235 3.01 -15.21 -21.12
C GLU A 235 4.29 -14.91 -21.89
N TYR A 236 4.99 -15.97 -22.28
CA TYR A 236 6.23 -15.86 -23.01
C TYR A 236 6.25 -16.81 -24.21
N PRO A 237 6.63 -16.33 -25.41
CA PRO A 237 6.66 -17.16 -26.61
C PRO A 237 7.79 -18.18 -26.56
N GLY A 238 7.52 -19.36 -27.08
CA GLY A 238 8.49 -20.44 -27.17
C GLY A 238 8.16 -21.40 -28.32
N HIS A 239 8.94 -22.45 -28.42
CA HIS A 239 8.68 -23.53 -29.37
C HIS A 239 8.85 -24.88 -28.68
N PHE A 240 7.96 -25.83 -28.90
CA PHE A 240 8.16 -27.20 -28.55
C PHE A 240 9.06 -27.88 -29.60
N HIS A 241 10.07 -28.60 -29.12
CA HIS A 241 10.99 -29.41 -29.90
C HIS A 241 10.73 -30.84 -29.50
N ARG A 242 10.41 -31.70 -30.48
CA ARG A 242 10.23 -33.13 -30.28
C ARG A 242 11.56 -33.83 -30.49
N VAL A 243 12.11 -34.37 -29.40
CA VAL A 243 13.48 -34.91 -29.34
C VAL A 243 13.46 -36.41 -29.01
N ALA A 244 14.26 -37.17 -29.71
CA ALA A 244 14.42 -38.60 -29.51
C ALA A 244 15.48 -38.93 -28.45
N PHE A 245 15.11 -39.78 -27.50
CA PHE A 245 15.99 -40.41 -26.52
C PHE A 245 16.07 -41.90 -26.84
N HIS A 246 17.23 -42.51 -26.74
CA HIS A 246 17.48 -43.87 -27.22
C HIS A 246 17.57 -44.86 -26.05
N PRO A 247 16.77 -45.93 -26.01
CA PRO A 247 16.89 -46.98 -25.00
C PRO A 247 18.27 -47.62 -25.00
N VAL A 248 18.79 -47.98 -23.81
CA VAL A 248 20.04 -48.70 -23.64
C VAL A 248 19.73 -50.17 -23.32
N GLY A 249 20.35 -51.10 -24.07
CA GLY A 249 20.12 -52.52 -23.91
C GLY A 249 18.82 -53.02 -24.54
N THR A 250 18.10 -53.94 -23.86
CA THR A 250 16.85 -54.54 -24.34
C THR A 250 15.59 -53.88 -23.79
N ALA A 251 15.68 -52.67 -23.30
CA ALA A 251 14.51 -51.94 -22.80
C ALA A 251 13.55 -51.56 -23.94
N GLY A 252 12.28 -51.90 -23.76
CA GLY A 252 11.24 -51.68 -24.77
C GLY A 252 11.48 -52.53 -26.03
N ASP A 253 10.98 -52.09 -27.17
CA ASP A 253 11.20 -52.68 -28.50
C ASP A 253 12.39 -52.07 -29.24
N GLY A 254 13.22 -51.27 -28.53
CA GLY A 254 14.36 -50.52 -29.10
C GLY A 254 13.97 -49.24 -29.84
N ALA A 255 12.70 -48.89 -29.86
CA ALA A 255 12.23 -47.68 -30.47
C ALA A 255 12.63 -46.43 -29.65
N PRO A 256 12.94 -45.28 -30.27
CA PRO A 256 13.26 -44.07 -29.56
C PRO A 256 12.06 -43.53 -28.77
N ILE A 257 12.32 -43.03 -27.57
CA ILE A 257 11.34 -42.35 -26.74
C ILE A 257 11.36 -40.86 -27.11
N PHE A 258 10.21 -40.34 -27.50
CA PHE A 258 10.09 -38.92 -27.87
C PHE A 258 9.63 -38.11 -26.67
N ILE A 259 10.36 -37.05 -26.37
CA ILE A 259 9.94 -35.99 -25.43
C ILE A 259 9.63 -34.72 -26.20
N GLU A 260 8.85 -33.85 -25.60
CA GLU A 260 8.64 -32.48 -26.09
C GLU A 260 9.16 -31.47 -25.09
N THR A 261 10.14 -30.66 -25.50
CA THR A 261 10.76 -29.64 -24.63
C THR A 261 10.77 -28.28 -25.29
N THR A 262 10.61 -27.24 -24.47
CA THR A 262 10.82 -25.85 -24.89
C THR A 262 12.26 -25.40 -24.63
N ARG A 263 13.08 -26.24 -23.99
CA ARG A 263 14.46 -25.92 -23.56
C ARG A 263 15.46 -27.02 -23.99
N PRO A 264 15.65 -27.24 -25.27
CA PRO A 264 16.58 -28.30 -25.74
C PRO A 264 18.02 -28.00 -25.34
N GLU A 265 18.40 -26.74 -25.07
CA GLU A 265 19.73 -26.36 -24.57
C GLU A 265 20.08 -26.98 -23.20
N LEU A 266 19.09 -27.51 -22.48
CA LEU A 266 19.30 -28.19 -21.20
C LEU A 266 19.54 -29.68 -21.28
N ILE A 267 19.51 -30.28 -22.48
CA ILE A 267 19.82 -31.73 -22.66
C ILE A 267 21.14 -32.12 -21.96
N PRO A 268 22.24 -31.36 -21.98
CA PRO A 268 23.48 -31.73 -21.27
C PRO A 268 23.33 -31.77 -19.73
N ALA A 269 22.24 -31.26 -19.16
CA ALA A 269 21.94 -31.31 -17.73
C ALA A 269 20.88 -32.35 -17.37
N VAL A 270 20.42 -33.17 -18.33
CA VAL A 270 19.35 -34.13 -18.08
C VAL A 270 19.75 -35.18 -17.04
N VAL A 271 18.83 -35.48 -16.11
CA VAL A 271 19.05 -36.42 -15.01
C VAL A 271 18.07 -37.62 -15.03
N ALA A 272 16.88 -37.44 -15.61
CA ALA A 272 15.87 -38.50 -15.76
C ALA A 272 14.87 -38.13 -16.86
N LEU A 273 14.17 -39.14 -17.39
CA LEU A 273 12.86 -38.94 -18.02
C LEU A 273 11.78 -39.33 -17.00
N ILE A 274 10.74 -38.50 -16.87
CA ILE A 274 9.71 -38.68 -15.84
C ILE A 274 8.32 -38.70 -16.49
N ALA A 275 7.54 -39.75 -16.17
CA ALA A 275 6.15 -39.88 -16.60
C ALA A 275 5.23 -40.21 -15.43
N HIS A 276 3.92 -40.02 -15.64
CA HIS A 276 2.94 -40.36 -14.62
C HIS A 276 2.89 -41.90 -14.40
N PRO A 277 2.80 -42.39 -13.15
CA PRO A 277 2.78 -43.81 -12.85
C PRO A 277 1.63 -44.57 -13.53
N ASP A 278 0.49 -43.89 -13.78
CA ASP A 278 -0.68 -44.49 -14.43
C ASP A 278 -0.69 -44.34 -15.95
N ASP A 279 0.35 -43.76 -16.54
CA ASP A 279 0.44 -43.62 -18.00
C ASP A 279 0.91 -44.93 -18.63
N GLU A 280 -0.05 -45.69 -19.18
CA GLU A 280 0.19 -47.00 -19.79
C GLU A 280 1.27 -46.99 -20.90
N ARG A 281 1.47 -45.83 -21.55
CA ARG A 281 2.48 -45.67 -22.62
C ARG A 281 3.91 -45.86 -22.13
N TYR A 282 4.17 -45.57 -20.86
CA TYR A 282 5.50 -45.53 -20.27
C TYR A 282 5.72 -46.52 -19.12
N GLN A 283 4.68 -47.23 -18.66
CA GLN A 283 4.77 -48.18 -17.54
C GLN A 283 5.84 -49.28 -17.77
N GLY A 284 5.95 -49.74 -19.01
CA GLY A 284 6.95 -50.77 -19.36
C GLY A 284 8.39 -50.25 -19.42
N LEU A 285 8.59 -48.95 -19.29
CA LEU A 285 9.91 -48.30 -19.37
C LEU A 285 10.42 -47.85 -17.99
N PHE A 286 9.61 -47.88 -16.94
CA PHE A 286 10.05 -47.49 -15.62
C PHE A 286 11.21 -48.35 -15.12
N GLY A 287 12.30 -47.71 -14.69
CA GLY A 287 13.55 -48.35 -14.30
C GLY A 287 14.50 -48.67 -15.47
N ALA A 288 14.08 -48.45 -16.71
CA ALA A 288 14.97 -48.57 -17.86
C ALA A 288 15.94 -47.42 -17.96
N THR A 289 17.08 -47.65 -18.61
CA THR A 289 18.05 -46.61 -18.92
C THR A 289 17.88 -46.15 -20.36
N VAL A 290 17.94 -44.85 -20.58
CA VAL A 290 17.93 -44.21 -21.89
C VAL A 290 19.13 -43.30 -22.06
N ARG A 291 19.55 -43.12 -23.30
CA ARG A 291 20.66 -42.25 -23.66
C ARG A 291 20.14 -40.93 -24.27
N ALA A 292 20.58 -39.82 -23.71
CA ALA A 292 20.29 -38.48 -24.22
C ALA A 292 21.03 -38.23 -25.52
N PRO A 293 20.41 -37.65 -26.55
CA PRO A 293 21.05 -37.31 -27.81
C PRO A 293 22.17 -36.29 -27.63
N LEU A 294 23.10 -36.24 -28.54
CA LEU A 294 24.28 -35.36 -28.66
C LEU A 294 25.34 -35.52 -27.59
N PHE A 295 24.97 -35.85 -26.33
CA PHE A 295 25.89 -35.86 -25.19
C PHE A 295 26.16 -37.24 -24.64
N ASP A 296 25.47 -38.25 -25.13
CA ASP A 296 25.60 -39.66 -24.73
C ASP A 296 25.40 -39.94 -23.23
N ILE A 297 24.63 -39.11 -22.58
CA ILE A 297 24.36 -39.19 -21.14
C ILE A 297 23.30 -40.28 -20.89
N GLU A 298 23.64 -41.27 -20.06
CA GLU A 298 22.70 -42.31 -19.66
C GLU A 298 21.91 -41.87 -18.41
N ILE A 299 20.57 -42.01 -18.49
CA ILE A 299 19.64 -41.57 -17.44
C ILE A 299 18.51 -42.60 -17.27
N PRO A 300 17.91 -42.67 -16.06
CA PRO A 300 16.75 -43.53 -15.81
C PRO A 300 15.44 -42.94 -16.33
N VAL A 301 14.48 -43.82 -16.59
CA VAL A 301 13.06 -43.46 -16.75
C VAL A 301 12.36 -43.72 -15.42
N LEU A 302 11.74 -42.72 -14.84
CA LEU A 302 11.15 -42.77 -13.51
C LEU A 302 9.67 -42.36 -13.53
N ALA A 303 8.94 -42.84 -12.51
CA ALA A 303 7.53 -42.50 -12.31
C ALA A 303 7.38 -41.41 -11.27
N HIS A 304 6.51 -40.40 -11.54
CA HIS A 304 6.15 -39.42 -10.53
C HIS A 304 4.73 -38.87 -10.77
N PRO A 305 3.88 -38.77 -9.71
CA PRO A 305 2.48 -38.34 -9.86
C PRO A 305 2.29 -36.89 -10.30
N ALA A 306 3.29 -36.04 -10.16
CA ALA A 306 3.25 -34.68 -10.67
C ALA A 306 3.55 -34.56 -12.18
N ALA A 307 3.87 -35.65 -12.89
CA ALA A 307 3.96 -35.62 -14.33
C ALA A 307 2.55 -35.61 -14.95
N GLU A 308 2.35 -34.78 -15.97
CA GLU A 308 1.03 -34.56 -16.58
C GLU A 308 0.92 -35.40 -17.89
N PRO A 309 0.11 -36.47 -17.95
CA PRO A 309 -0.02 -37.33 -19.13
C PRO A 309 -0.51 -36.63 -20.40
N GLY A 310 -1.25 -35.53 -20.23
CA GLY A 310 -1.81 -34.72 -21.32
C GLY A 310 -0.91 -33.61 -21.82
N LYS A 311 0.28 -33.40 -21.22
CA LYS A 311 1.19 -32.31 -21.58
C LYS A 311 2.31 -32.80 -22.50
N GLY A 312 2.38 -32.24 -23.69
CA GLY A 312 3.34 -32.66 -24.70
C GLY A 312 3.26 -34.18 -24.99
N ALA A 313 4.37 -34.86 -24.87
CA ALA A 313 4.43 -36.31 -25.06
C ALA A 313 3.91 -37.11 -23.86
N GLY A 314 3.62 -36.50 -22.72
CA GLY A 314 3.25 -37.16 -21.46
C GLY A 314 4.44 -37.72 -20.67
N ILE A 315 5.64 -37.63 -21.24
CA ILE A 315 6.92 -37.90 -20.58
C ILE A 315 7.80 -36.68 -20.71
N ALA A 316 8.38 -36.21 -19.60
CA ALA A 316 9.17 -35.01 -19.54
C ALA A 316 10.65 -35.31 -19.28
N MET A 317 11.50 -34.48 -19.86
CA MET A 317 12.92 -34.42 -19.56
C MET A 317 13.11 -33.63 -18.26
N CYS A 318 13.56 -34.25 -17.20
CA CYS A 318 14.00 -33.57 -15.99
C CYS A 318 15.45 -33.12 -16.13
N CYS A 319 15.65 -31.82 -16.17
CA CYS A 319 16.98 -31.21 -16.24
C CYS A 319 17.21 -30.43 -14.98
N THR A 320 17.57 -30.96 -13.93
CA THR A 320 17.67 -30.43 -12.56
C THR A 320 17.26 -28.96 -12.36
N PHE A 321 17.31 -28.09 -13.38
CA PHE A 321 16.99 -26.67 -13.29
C PHE A 321 16.25 -26.14 -14.53
N GLY A 322 15.38 -26.91 -15.12
CA GLY A 322 14.55 -26.48 -16.26
C GLY A 322 13.39 -25.57 -15.85
N ASP A 323 12.67 -25.99 -14.81
CA ASP A 323 11.59 -25.24 -14.16
C ASP A 323 11.42 -25.67 -12.69
N LEU A 324 10.42 -25.12 -12.01
CA LEU A 324 10.16 -25.46 -10.59
C LEU A 324 9.69 -26.90 -10.40
N THR A 325 9.08 -27.52 -11.40
CA THR A 325 8.67 -28.92 -11.36
C THR A 325 9.92 -29.83 -11.39
N ASP A 326 10.93 -29.48 -12.18
CA ASP A 326 12.21 -30.17 -12.17
C ASP A 326 12.89 -30.14 -10.80
N VAL A 327 12.81 -28.97 -10.10
CA VAL A 327 13.33 -28.82 -8.72
C VAL A 327 12.57 -29.71 -7.74
N GLN A 328 11.24 -29.82 -7.91
CA GLN A 328 10.42 -30.72 -7.10
C GLN A 328 10.85 -32.18 -7.32
N TRP A 329 10.92 -32.65 -8.56
CA TRP A 329 11.36 -34.01 -8.90
C TRP A 329 12.78 -34.31 -8.41
N TRP A 330 13.69 -33.35 -8.61
CA TRP A 330 15.06 -33.45 -8.10
C TRP A 330 15.11 -33.76 -6.61
N ARG A 331 14.32 -33.02 -5.84
CA ARG A 331 14.28 -33.15 -4.38
C ARG A 331 13.59 -34.45 -3.94
N GLU A 332 12.41 -34.74 -4.49
CA GLU A 332 11.60 -35.90 -4.07
C GLU A 332 12.18 -37.25 -4.51
N LEU A 333 12.79 -37.29 -5.69
CA LEU A 333 13.45 -38.45 -6.24
C LEU A 333 14.95 -38.52 -5.92
N GLN A 334 15.48 -37.56 -5.20
CA GLN A 334 16.91 -37.46 -4.84
C GLN A 334 17.83 -37.55 -6.06
N LEU A 335 17.52 -36.84 -7.12
CA LEU A 335 18.26 -36.88 -8.38
C LEU A 335 19.59 -36.13 -8.27
N PRO A 336 20.60 -36.47 -9.11
CA PRO A 336 21.88 -35.75 -9.13
C PRO A 336 21.71 -34.30 -9.49
N THR A 337 22.58 -33.44 -8.93
CA THR A 337 22.63 -32.02 -9.29
C THR A 337 23.50 -31.84 -10.52
N ARG A 338 22.93 -31.35 -11.62
CA ARG A 338 23.64 -31.05 -12.89
C ARG A 338 23.30 -29.62 -13.32
N SER A 339 24.19 -28.68 -13.00
CA SER A 339 24.04 -27.30 -13.45
C SER A 339 24.88 -27.04 -14.70
N VAL A 340 24.27 -26.43 -15.72
CA VAL A 340 24.98 -26.00 -16.96
C VAL A 340 24.81 -24.50 -17.21
N ILE A 341 24.11 -23.77 -16.34
CA ILE A 341 23.85 -22.33 -16.45
C ILE A 341 24.68 -21.60 -15.41
N ALA A 342 25.48 -20.64 -15.86
CA ALA A 342 26.25 -19.74 -15.02
C ALA A 342 25.36 -18.59 -14.49
N ARG A 343 25.83 -17.88 -13.48
CA ARG A 343 25.12 -16.74 -12.86
C ARG A 343 24.84 -15.57 -13.81
N ASP A 344 25.59 -15.43 -14.89
CA ASP A 344 25.37 -14.44 -15.95
C ASP A 344 24.35 -14.90 -17.02
N GLY A 345 23.77 -16.10 -16.86
CA GLY A 345 22.80 -16.68 -17.78
C GLY A 345 23.42 -17.26 -19.06
N ARG A 346 24.70 -17.62 -19.02
CA ARG A 346 25.38 -18.30 -20.11
C ARG A 346 25.61 -19.77 -19.75
N MET A 347 25.86 -20.59 -20.78
CA MET A 347 26.35 -21.96 -20.54
C MET A 347 27.69 -21.88 -19.80
N LEU A 348 27.92 -22.81 -18.86
CA LEU A 348 29.21 -22.93 -18.17
C LEU A 348 30.34 -23.04 -19.18
N ALA A 349 31.44 -22.34 -18.91
CA ALA A 349 32.58 -22.31 -19.79
C ALA A 349 33.36 -23.63 -19.81
N GLU A 350 33.29 -24.37 -18.70
CA GLU A 350 33.96 -25.67 -18.56
C GLU A 350 32.97 -26.81 -18.83
N THR A 351 33.43 -27.84 -19.56
CA THR A 351 32.63 -29.02 -19.85
C THR A 351 32.38 -29.80 -18.54
N PRO A 352 31.10 -30.04 -18.19
CA PRO A 352 30.76 -30.76 -16.96
C PRO A 352 31.34 -32.17 -16.90
N GLU A 353 31.74 -32.61 -15.72
CA GLU A 353 32.38 -33.92 -15.48
C GLU A 353 31.54 -35.13 -15.88
N TRP A 354 30.23 -35.03 -15.78
CA TRP A 354 29.31 -36.12 -16.14
C TRP A 354 29.18 -36.33 -17.66
N ILE A 355 29.71 -35.44 -18.49
CA ILE A 355 29.84 -35.61 -19.94
C ILE A 355 31.18 -36.28 -20.20
N THR A 356 31.18 -37.62 -20.32
CA THR A 356 32.40 -38.43 -20.31
C THR A 356 32.87 -38.85 -21.71
N THR A 357 31.96 -38.87 -22.69
CA THR A 357 32.31 -39.28 -24.06
C THR A 357 33.03 -38.15 -24.82
N GLU A 358 33.95 -38.50 -25.68
CA GLU A 358 34.68 -37.54 -26.52
C GLU A 358 33.72 -36.75 -27.42
N GLY A 359 32.71 -37.40 -27.99
CA GLY A 359 31.70 -36.77 -28.82
C GLY A 359 30.83 -35.78 -28.03
N GLY A 360 30.38 -36.21 -26.82
CA GLY A 360 29.60 -35.35 -25.93
C GLY A 360 30.38 -34.11 -25.47
N ARG A 361 31.65 -34.26 -25.14
CA ARG A 361 32.56 -33.13 -24.76
C ARG A 361 32.72 -32.14 -25.89
N ALA A 362 33.05 -32.64 -27.12
CA ALA A 362 33.17 -31.80 -28.28
C ALA A 362 31.91 -30.99 -28.59
N ARG A 363 30.75 -31.60 -28.37
CA ARG A 363 29.44 -30.89 -28.52
C ARG A 363 29.21 -29.87 -27.45
N TYR A 364 29.62 -30.13 -26.20
CA TYR A 364 29.47 -29.16 -25.12
C TYR A 364 30.41 -27.97 -25.32
N ASP A 365 31.63 -28.19 -25.81
CA ASP A 365 32.60 -27.12 -26.11
C ASP A 365 32.07 -26.12 -27.14
N GLU A 366 31.18 -26.58 -28.05
CA GLU A 366 30.47 -25.67 -28.98
C GLU A 366 29.44 -24.77 -28.26
N LEU A 367 28.94 -25.18 -27.09
CA LEU A 367 27.95 -24.45 -26.31
C LEU A 367 28.58 -23.57 -25.25
N ALA A 368 29.79 -23.91 -24.79
CA ALA A 368 30.47 -23.23 -23.66
C ALA A 368 30.50 -21.70 -23.82
N GLY A 369 30.08 -20.97 -22.78
CA GLY A 369 30.03 -19.51 -22.75
C GLY A 369 28.96 -18.85 -23.63
N ARG A 370 28.18 -19.61 -24.41
CA ARG A 370 27.05 -19.04 -25.19
C ARG A 370 25.90 -18.62 -24.30
N THR A 371 25.15 -17.62 -24.76
CA THR A 371 23.86 -17.31 -24.17
C THR A 371 22.89 -18.47 -24.37
N MET A 372 21.89 -18.62 -23.48
CA MET A 372 20.88 -19.68 -23.59
C MET A 372 20.20 -19.73 -24.98
N TYR A 373 19.92 -18.56 -25.57
CA TYR A 373 19.35 -18.50 -26.93
C TYR A 373 20.31 -19.02 -28.00
N GLY A 374 21.59 -18.64 -27.89
CA GLY A 374 22.62 -19.12 -28.83
C GLY A 374 22.90 -20.62 -28.67
N ALA A 375 22.89 -21.12 -27.45
CA ALA A 375 23.01 -22.56 -27.15
C ALA A 375 21.81 -23.35 -27.68
N ARG A 376 20.59 -22.84 -27.48
CA ARG A 376 19.36 -23.45 -28.01
C ARG A 376 19.43 -23.60 -29.53
N ALA A 377 19.79 -22.55 -30.24
CA ALA A 377 19.91 -22.61 -31.69
C ALA A 377 20.93 -23.67 -32.11
N ALA A 378 22.11 -23.71 -31.48
CA ALA A 378 23.16 -24.67 -31.79
C ALA A 378 22.73 -26.14 -31.50
N VAL A 379 22.03 -26.38 -30.39
CA VAL A 379 21.50 -27.72 -30.04
C VAL A 379 20.43 -28.16 -31.04
N VAL A 380 19.51 -27.27 -31.43
CA VAL A 380 18.47 -27.58 -32.41
C VAL A 380 19.07 -27.94 -33.76
N ASP A 381 20.09 -27.20 -34.21
CA ASP A 381 20.81 -27.51 -35.47
C ASP A 381 21.54 -28.84 -35.38
N ALA A 382 22.18 -29.16 -34.26
CA ALA A 382 22.86 -30.42 -34.04
C ALA A 382 21.88 -31.63 -34.00
N LEU A 383 20.73 -31.49 -33.30
CA LEU A 383 19.68 -32.49 -33.25
C LEU A 383 19.08 -32.74 -34.63
N ARG A 384 18.97 -31.73 -35.48
CA ARG A 384 18.52 -31.86 -36.86
C ARG A 384 19.54 -32.62 -37.68
N ALA A 385 20.83 -32.34 -37.47
CA ALA A 385 21.91 -32.99 -38.18
C ALA A 385 22.06 -34.49 -37.81
N THR A 386 21.80 -34.86 -36.55
CA THR A 386 21.82 -36.31 -36.11
C THR A 386 20.52 -37.04 -36.41
N GLY A 387 19.44 -36.38 -36.76
CA GLY A 387 18.11 -36.95 -36.96
C GLY A 387 17.31 -37.14 -35.67
N ASP A 388 17.78 -36.63 -34.54
CA ASP A 388 17.14 -36.73 -33.25
C ASP A 388 16.07 -35.63 -33.02
N LEU A 389 15.99 -34.64 -33.90
CA LEU A 389 14.85 -33.69 -33.93
C LEU A 389 13.78 -34.22 -34.86
N TYR A 390 12.58 -34.50 -34.31
CA TYR A 390 11.48 -35.04 -35.08
C TYR A 390 10.46 -33.96 -35.45
N GLY A 391 10.39 -33.66 -36.72
CA GLY A 391 9.55 -32.58 -37.26
C GLY A 391 10.09 -31.16 -37.01
N GLU A 392 9.32 -30.18 -37.40
CA GLU A 392 9.68 -28.77 -37.16
C GLU A 392 9.20 -28.30 -35.78
N PRO A 393 9.94 -27.40 -35.10
CA PRO A 393 9.54 -26.86 -33.82
C PRO A 393 8.17 -26.16 -33.87
N THR A 394 7.27 -26.52 -32.98
CA THR A 394 5.90 -25.98 -32.97
C THR A 394 5.80 -24.75 -32.02
N PRO A 395 5.32 -23.59 -32.51
CA PRO A 395 5.16 -22.42 -31.69
C PRO A 395 4.22 -22.65 -30.49
N THR A 396 4.57 -22.09 -29.33
CA THR A 396 3.75 -22.16 -28.12
C THR A 396 3.83 -20.87 -27.30
N GLN A 397 2.84 -20.67 -26.46
CA GLN A 397 2.84 -19.65 -25.42
C GLN A 397 2.84 -20.36 -24.07
N ARG A 398 3.69 -19.94 -23.16
CA ARG A 398 3.75 -20.52 -21.81
C ARG A 398 3.86 -19.45 -20.75
N MET A 399 3.25 -19.71 -19.59
CA MET A 399 3.50 -18.89 -18.41
C MET A 399 4.94 -19.13 -17.94
N THR A 400 5.69 -18.04 -17.81
CA THR A 400 7.10 -18.09 -17.42
C THR A 400 7.33 -17.12 -16.29
N ASN A 401 8.15 -17.50 -15.31
CA ASN A 401 8.46 -16.67 -14.17
C ASN A 401 9.48 -15.58 -14.54
N PHE A 402 9.15 -14.38 -14.15
CA PHE A 402 10.01 -13.20 -14.22
C PHE A 402 10.19 -12.66 -12.80
N TYR A 403 11.29 -11.99 -12.58
CA TYR A 403 11.38 -11.05 -11.48
C TYR A 403 10.41 -9.89 -11.78
N GLU A 404 9.63 -9.43 -10.80
CA GLU A 404 8.61 -8.39 -11.02
C GLU A 404 9.15 -7.11 -11.68
N ARG A 405 10.46 -6.83 -11.50
CA ARG A 405 11.18 -5.68 -12.07
C ARG A 405 12.13 -6.09 -13.21
N GLY A 406 12.16 -7.37 -13.56
CA GLY A 406 13.00 -7.94 -14.61
C GLY A 406 12.31 -7.96 -15.98
N GLU A 407 13.13 -7.93 -17.04
CA GLU A 407 12.66 -8.01 -18.43
C GLU A 407 12.94 -9.37 -19.08
N LYS A 408 13.76 -10.21 -18.40
CA LYS A 408 14.10 -11.54 -18.88
C LYS A 408 13.48 -12.62 -18.01
N PRO A 409 13.17 -13.76 -18.58
CA PRO A 409 12.80 -14.94 -17.79
C PRO A 409 13.88 -15.27 -16.76
N LEU A 410 13.43 -15.72 -15.58
CA LEU A 410 14.33 -16.21 -14.55
C LEU A 410 14.93 -17.56 -14.98
N GLU A 411 16.19 -17.75 -14.62
CA GLU A 411 16.86 -19.03 -14.69
C GLU A 411 16.89 -19.69 -13.30
N ILE A 412 17.19 -20.98 -13.23
CA ILE A 412 17.42 -21.68 -11.98
C ILE A 412 18.92 -21.96 -11.89
N VAL A 413 19.53 -21.45 -10.83
CA VAL A 413 20.97 -21.56 -10.60
C VAL A 413 21.24 -22.12 -9.22
N THR A 414 22.20 -23.02 -9.08
CA THR A 414 22.64 -23.47 -7.76
C THR A 414 23.46 -22.37 -7.11
N SER A 415 23.05 -21.97 -5.93
CA SER A 415 23.76 -20.99 -5.13
C SER A 415 23.51 -21.21 -3.65
N ARG A 416 24.50 -20.83 -2.85
CA ARG A 416 24.38 -20.83 -1.39
C ARG A 416 23.60 -19.59 -0.97
N GLN A 417 22.49 -19.79 -0.24
CA GLN A 417 21.57 -18.71 0.12
C GLN A 417 21.12 -18.86 1.58
N TRP A 418 20.75 -17.72 2.19
CA TRP A 418 20.15 -17.67 3.51
C TRP A 418 18.63 -17.65 3.41
N TYR A 419 18.01 -18.42 4.28
CA TYR A 419 16.56 -18.56 4.38
C TYR A 419 16.07 -18.29 5.79
N ILE A 420 14.87 -17.72 5.91
CA ILE A 420 14.09 -17.67 7.16
C ILE A 420 12.87 -18.56 7.00
N ARG A 421 12.59 -19.40 7.99
CA ARG A 421 11.42 -20.26 8.01
C ARG A 421 10.14 -19.43 8.02
N ASN A 422 9.22 -19.76 7.13
CA ASN A 422 7.93 -19.06 6.96
C ASN A 422 6.75 -20.01 6.73
N GLY A 423 6.95 -21.31 7.00
CA GLY A 423 5.95 -22.35 6.73
C GLY A 423 5.93 -22.87 5.29
N GLY A 424 6.88 -22.44 4.45
CA GLY A 424 7.01 -22.94 3.08
C GLY A 424 7.63 -24.34 2.98
N ARG A 425 8.28 -24.79 4.05
CA ARG A 425 8.81 -26.15 4.22
C ARG A 425 8.39 -26.72 5.55
N ASP A 426 8.21 -28.03 5.60
CA ASP A 426 7.99 -28.74 6.84
C ASP A 426 9.16 -28.54 7.79
N TRP A 427 8.85 -28.41 9.06
CA TRP A 427 9.83 -28.27 10.12
C TRP A 427 9.41 -29.17 11.29
N ASP A 428 10.30 -30.05 11.69
CA ASP A 428 10.06 -31.07 12.71
C ASP A 428 9.77 -30.50 14.12
N ARG A 429 10.08 -29.23 14.34
CA ARG A 429 9.86 -28.57 15.62
C ARG A 429 8.47 -27.92 15.78
N ARG A 430 7.87 -27.45 14.69
CA ARG A 430 6.55 -26.78 14.71
C ARG A 430 5.91 -26.73 13.32
N ASP A 431 4.57 -26.77 13.30
CA ASP A 431 3.81 -26.53 12.07
C ASP A 431 3.60 -25.02 11.87
N LEU A 432 4.67 -24.35 11.41
CA LEU A 432 4.68 -22.92 11.24
C LEU A 432 3.64 -22.43 10.23
N ARG A 433 3.28 -23.24 9.22
CA ARG A 433 2.24 -22.89 8.25
C ARG A 433 0.87 -22.82 8.91
N ALA A 434 0.50 -23.81 9.71
CA ALA A 434 -0.76 -23.79 10.45
C ALA A 434 -0.81 -22.62 11.44
N GLU A 435 0.28 -22.34 12.14
CA GLU A 435 0.38 -21.21 13.06
C GLU A 435 0.20 -19.86 12.36
N LEU A 436 0.83 -19.65 11.20
CA LEU A 436 0.69 -18.43 10.44
C LEU A 436 -0.71 -18.28 9.82
N LEU A 437 -1.37 -19.36 9.42
CA LEU A 437 -2.78 -19.34 9.03
C LEU A 437 -3.67 -18.92 10.21
N ALA A 438 -3.40 -19.42 11.42
CA ALA A 438 -4.13 -19.02 12.63
C ALA A 438 -3.95 -17.52 12.91
N ARG A 439 -2.73 -16.96 12.77
CA ARG A 439 -2.50 -15.51 12.87
C ARG A 439 -3.33 -14.71 11.86
N GLY A 440 -3.51 -15.24 10.64
CA GLY A 440 -4.39 -14.63 9.63
C GLY A 440 -5.86 -14.57 10.05
N GLN A 441 -6.33 -15.54 10.86
CA GLN A 441 -7.68 -15.55 11.41
C GLN A 441 -7.83 -14.56 12.58
N GLU A 442 -6.78 -14.34 13.37
CA GLU A 442 -6.76 -13.37 14.47
C GLU A 442 -6.73 -11.92 13.96
N LEU A 443 -6.12 -11.66 12.81
CA LEU A 443 -5.98 -10.32 12.22
C LEU A 443 -7.30 -9.83 11.63
N ALA A 444 -7.77 -8.66 12.08
CA ALA A 444 -8.95 -8.02 11.51
C ALA A 444 -8.62 -7.31 10.21
N PHE A 445 -9.05 -7.88 9.08
CA PHE A 445 -8.90 -7.27 7.76
C PHE A 445 -10.05 -6.30 7.44
N HIS A 446 -9.72 -5.15 6.89
CA HIS A 446 -10.68 -4.17 6.38
C HIS A 446 -10.40 -3.90 4.90
N PRO A 447 -11.23 -4.40 3.96
CA PRO A 447 -12.41 -5.27 4.18
C PRO A 447 -12.01 -6.72 4.48
N ASP A 448 -12.90 -7.44 5.16
CA ASP A 448 -12.66 -8.81 5.63
C ASP A 448 -12.28 -9.80 4.50
N PHE A 449 -12.84 -9.65 3.30
CA PHE A 449 -12.54 -10.54 2.16
C PHE A 449 -11.06 -10.52 1.73
N MET A 450 -10.27 -9.52 2.15
CA MET A 450 -8.82 -9.46 1.86
C MET A 450 -8.02 -10.52 2.63
N ARG A 451 -8.58 -11.11 3.70
CA ARG A 451 -7.99 -12.24 4.42
C ARG A 451 -7.70 -13.42 3.48
N VAL A 452 -8.59 -13.69 2.53
CA VAL A 452 -8.43 -14.78 1.56
C VAL A 452 -7.12 -14.67 0.76
N ARG A 453 -6.65 -13.44 0.48
CA ARG A 453 -5.36 -13.23 -0.20
C ARG A 453 -4.17 -13.66 0.66
N TYR A 454 -4.24 -13.38 1.97
CA TYR A 454 -3.24 -13.82 2.93
C TYR A 454 -3.24 -15.36 3.05
N GLU A 455 -4.42 -15.96 3.25
CA GLU A 455 -4.56 -17.41 3.40
C GLU A 455 -4.10 -18.17 2.16
N ASN A 456 -4.49 -17.72 0.97
CA ASN A 456 -4.03 -18.31 -0.29
C ASN A 456 -2.51 -18.19 -0.46
N TRP A 457 -1.93 -17.09 -0.01
CA TRP A 457 -0.48 -16.91 -0.04
C TRP A 457 0.22 -17.90 0.88
N VAL A 458 -0.18 -17.99 2.13
CA VAL A 458 0.41 -18.91 3.12
C VAL A 458 0.21 -20.38 2.71
N GLY A 459 -0.99 -20.71 2.24
CA GLY A 459 -1.29 -22.05 1.73
C GLY A 459 -0.51 -22.45 0.47
N GLY A 460 -0.18 -21.45 -0.38
CA GLY A 460 0.56 -21.63 -1.63
C GLY A 460 2.08 -21.51 -1.52
N LEU A 461 2.64 -21.41 -0.32
CA LEU A 461 4.09 -21.37 -0.13
C LEU A 461 4.72 -22.72 -0.52
N ASN A 462 5.75 -22.67 -1.34
CA ASN A 462 6.49 -23.86 -1.83
C ASN A 462 7.96 -23.91 -1.35
N GLY A 463 8.39 -22.94 -0.55
CA GLY A 463 9.73 -22.85 0.03
C GLY A 463 9.79 -21.80 1.11
N ASP A 464 10.82 -21.87 1.95
CA ASP A 464 11.09 -20.89 2.97
C ASP A 464 11.53 -19.55 2.35
N TRP A 465 11.43 -18.48 3.12
CA TRP A 465 11.73 -17.14 2.67
C TRP A 465 13.23 -16.96 2.41
N LEU A 466 13.62 -16.85 1.14
CA LEU A 466 14.96 -16.55 0.71
C LEU A 466 15.26 -15.09 1.02
N VAL A 467 16.19 -14.83 1.95
CA VAL A 467 16.49 -13.47 2.45
C VAL A 467 17.81 -12.89 1.99
N SER A 468 18.73 -13.66 1.44
CA SER A 468 19.99 -13.15 0.91
C SER A 468 19.85 -12.58 -0.49
N ARG A 469 20.52 -11.48 -0.74
CA ARG A 469 20.58 -10.80 -2.04
C ARG A 469 22.03 -10.42 -2.37
N GLN A 470 22.45 -10.68 -3.59
CA GLN A 470 23.74 -10.32 -4.15
C GLN A 470 23.72 -8.85 -4.59
N ARG A 471 23.62 -7.96 -3.60
CA ARG A 471 23.49 -6.51 -3.76
C ARG A 471 24.53 -5.79 -2.92
N PHE A 472 24.69 -4.50 -3.16
CA PHE A 472 25.74 -3.68 -2.56
C PHE A 472 25.19 -2.70 -1.52
N PHE A 473 23.97 -2.19 -1.74
CA PHE A 473 23.30 -1.24 -0.85
C PHE A 473 22.11 -1.90 -0.16
N GLY A 474 22.31 -2.29 1.06
CA GLY A 474 21.33 -3.00 1.90
C GLY A 474 21.88 -3.28 3.28
N VAL A 475 21.10 -3.94 4.11
CA VAL A 475 21.53 -4.38 5.43
C VAL A 475 22.33 -5.66 5.29
N ALA A 476 23.61 -5.63 5.66
CA ALA A 476 24.50 -6.78 5.56
C ALA A 476 24.02 -7.93 6.46
N ILE A 477 24.17 -9.17 6.02
CA ILE A 477 24.02 -10.35 6.85
C ILE A 477 25.22 -10.40 7.79
N PRO A 478 25.05 -10.34 9.13
CA PRO A 478 26.11 -10.02 10.08
C PRO A 478 26.98 -11.23 10.44
N LEU A 479 27.58 -11.87 9.45
CA LEU A 479 28.37 -13.10 9.63
C LEU A 479 29.70 -13.06 8.90
N TRP A 480 30.68 -13.78 9.43
CA TRP A 480 31.93 -14.10 8.76
C TRP A 480 32.14 -15.60 8.76
N TYR A 481 33.09 -16.08 7.99
CA TYR A 481 33.43 -17.49 7.88
C TYR A 481 34.94 -17.69 8.07
N PRO A 482 35.36 -18.71 8.82
CA PRO A 482 36.78 -19.07 8.88
C PRO A 482 37.27 -19.51 7.49
N VAL A 483 38.51 -19.21 7.18
CA VAL A 483 39.24 -19.78 6.04
C VAL A 483 40.16 -20.87 6.58
N THR A 484 40.03 -22.09 6.09
CA THR A 484 40.85 -23.22 6.50
C THR A 484 42.33 -23.00 6.10
N THR A 485 43.21 -23.82 6.65
CA THR A 485 44.63 -23.81 6.26
C THR A 485 44.87 -24.14 4.80
N ASP A 486 43.94 -24.85 4.16
CA ASP A 486 43.94 -25.20 2.74
C ASP A 486 43.35 -24.11 1.85
N GLY A 487 42.85 -23.02 2.46
CA GLY A 487 42.29 -21.87 1.76
C GLY A 487 40.81 -21.98 1.45
N GLU A 488 40.12 -23.00 1.92
CA GLU A 488 38.67 -23.19 1.72
C GLU A 488 37.85 -22.43 2.77
N THR A 489 36.70 -21.87 2.38
CA THR A 489 35.81 -21.20 3.32
C THR A 489 34.94 -22.19 4.07
N ASP A 490 34.99 -22.19 5.38
CA ASP A 490 34.13 -23.01 6.23
C ASP A 490 32.77 -22.34 6.47
N HIS A 491 31.82 -22.66 5.63
CA HIS A 491 30.45 -22.17 5.74
C HIS A 491 29.60 -22.84 6.83
N GLU A 492 30.04 -23.96 7.39
CA GLU A 492 29.30 -24.70 8.40
C GLU A 492 29.46 -24.08 9.78
N HIS A 493 30.53 -23.31 10.01
CA HIS A 493 30.86 -22.70 11.28
C HIS A 493 31.00 -21.18 11.17
N PRO A 494 29.89 -20.46 10.92
CA PRO A 494 29.94 -18.99 10.79
C PRO A 494 30.38 -18.32 12.11
N ILE A 495 31.19 -17.28 11.98
CA ILE A 495 31.60 -16.42 13.09
C ILE A 495 30.48 -15.38 13.30
N VAL A 496 29.88 -15.41 14.49
CA VAL A 496 28.73 -14.58 14.86
C VAL A 496 29.20 -13.44 15.78
N PRO A 497 28.83 -12.18 15.53
CA PRO A 497 29.16 -11.07 16.44
C PRO A 497 28.28 -11.10 17.68
N ASP A 498 28.73 -10.42 18.74
CA ASP A 498 27.89 -10.09 19.88
C ASP A 498 26.84 -9.04 19.46
N GLU A 499 25.59 -9.13 20.00
CA GLU A 499 24.53 -8.17 19.67
C GLU A 499 24.88 -6.71 20.02
N SER A 500 25.79 -6.50 21.00
CA SER A 500 26.27 -5.17 21.39
C SER A 500 27.18 -4.50 20.35
N ALA A 501 27.72 -5.28 19.41
CA ALA A 501 28.58 -4.78 18.34
C ALA A 501 27.77 -4.30 17.11
N LEU A 502 26.44 -4.56 17.07
CA LEU A 502 25.60 -4.23 15.94
C LEU A 502 25.37 -2.69 15.83
N PRO A 503 25.28 -2.15 14.60
CA PRO A 503 25.31 -2.87 13.33
C PRO A 503 26.75 -3.10 12.84
N VAL A 504 26.94 -4.21 12.10
CA VAL A 504 28.23 -4.57 11.48
C VAL A 504 28.07 -4.70 9.95
N ASP A 505 29.16 -4.49 9.21
CA ASP A 505 29.25 -4.80 7.78
C ASP A 505 30.41 -5.78 7.55
N PRO A 506 30.15 -7.09 7.45
CA PRO A 506 31.19 -8.10 7.28
C PRO A 506 32.09 -7.90 6.07
N SER A 507 31.62 -7.16 5.04
CA SER A 507 32.44 -6.87 3.87
C SER A 507 33.58 -5.87 4.15
N SER A 508 33.46 -5.06 5.22
CA SER A 508 34.44 -4.06 5.63
C SER A 508 34.99 -4.27 7.04
N ASP A 509 34.17 -4.78 7.97
CA ASP A 509 34.53 -4.94 9.36
C ASP A 509 35.31 -6.22 9.60
N VAL A 510 36.15 -6.22 10.64
CA VAL A 510 36.99 -7.36 11.01
C VAL A 510 36.16 -8.36 11.84
N ALA A 511 36.32 -9.64 11.55
CA ALA A 511 35.66 -10.69 12.29
C ALA A 511 36.11 -10.72 13.78
N PRO A 512 35.21 -11.00 14.72
CA PRO A 512 35.57 -11.17 16.14
C PRO A 512 36.71 -12.18 16.31
N GLY A 513 37.77 -11.75 17.02
CA GLY A 513 38.93 -12.61 17.31
C GLY A 513 40.01 -12.63 16.24
N TYR A 514 39.87 -11.84 15.17
CA TYR A 514 40.86 -11.74 14.07
C TYR A 514 41.40 -10.32 13.93
N SER A 515 42.43 -10.16 13.12
CA SER A 515 42.98 -8.88 12.70
C SER A 515 42.73 -8.62 11.21
N ALA A 516 42.82 -7.36 10.77
CA ALA A 516 42.47 -6.96 9.41
C ALA A 516 43.30 -7.64 8.31
N ASP A 517 44.57 -7.93 8.59
CA ASP A 517 45.51 -8.62 7.71
C ASP A 517 45.20 -10.11 7.52
N GLN A 518 44.33 -10.67 8.34
CA GLN A 518 43.86 -12.06 8.23
C GLN A 518 42.64 -12.21 7.28
N ARG A 519 42.18 -11.12 6.70
CA ARG A 519 41.04 -11.19 5.75
C ARG A 519 41.46 -11.86 4.44
N GLY A 520 40.77 -12.93 4.07
CA GLY A 520 40.90 -13.63 2.78
C GLY A 520 42.17 -14.50 2.65
N VAL A 521 42.87 -14.77 3.76
CA VAL A 521 44.06 -15.63 3.76
C VAL A 521 43.83 -16.93 4.51
N PRO A 522 44.55 -18.02 4.18
CA PRO A 522 44.46 -19.28 4.91
C PRO A 522 44.68 -19.10 6.43
N GLY A 523 43.81 -19.70 7.25
CA GLY A 523 43.78 -19.53 8.69
C GLY A 523 43.17 -18.20 9.16
N GLY A 524 42.64 -17.39 8.27
CA GLY A 524 41.97 -16.15 8.52
C GLY A 524 40.45 -16.24 8.39
N PHE A 525 39.82 -15.21 7.85
CA PHE A 525 38.37 -15.11 7.70
C PHE A 525 37.97 -14.42 6.41
N VAL A 526 36.72 -14.68 5.98
CA VAL A 526 36.01 -13.91 4.97
C VAL A 526 34.68 -13.43 5.50
N GLY A 527 34.19 -12.26 5.06
CA GLY A 527 32.88 -11.76 5.43
C GLY A 527 31.80 -12.29 4.49
N GLU A 528 30.58 -12.44 5.01
CA GLU A 528 29.41 -12.63 4.15
C GLU A 528 29.26 -11.43 3.22
N ALA A 529 29.14 -11.70 1.93
CA ALA A 529 29.06 -10.67 0.91
C ALA A 529 27.63 -10.20 0.62
N ASP A 530 26.65 -11.05 0.94
CA ASP A 530 25.27 -10.79 0.65
C ASP A 530 24.64 -9.83 1.65
N VAL A 531 23.68 -9.07 1.17
CA VAL A 531 22.81 -8.24 2.01
C VAL A 531 21.45 -8.90 2.17
N MET A 532 20.71 -8.49 3.19
CA MET A 532 19.34 -8.93 3.36
C MET A 532 18.42 -8.34 2.29
N ASP A 533 17.42 -9.10 1.90
CA ASP A 533 16.24 -8.64 1.18
C ASP A 533 15.65 -7.39 1.85
N THR A 534 15.21 -6.41 1.07
CA THR A 534 14.58 -5.20 1.61
C THR A 534 13.38 -5.54 2.51
N TRP A 535 12.62 -6.58 2.16
CA TRP A 535 11.50 -7.05 2.99
C TRP A 535 11.94 -7.61 4.34
N ALA A 536 13.16 -8.10 4.47
CA ALA A 536 13.70 -8.56 5.76
C ALA A 536 13.91 -7.42 6.76
N THR A 537 14.15 -6.21 6.27
CA THR A 537 14.23 -5.00 7.09
C THR A 537 12.87 -4.33 7.23
N SER A 538 12.15 -4.13 6.12
CA SER A 538 10.82 -3.49 6.13
C SER A 538 9.79 -4.29 6.93
N SER A 539 9.97 -5.61 7.07
CA SER A 539 9.13 -6.45 7.93
C SER A 539 9.30 -6.17 9.44
N LEU A 540 10.25 -5.35 9.82
CA LEU A 540 10.49 -4.94 11.21
C LEU A 540 10.06 -3.48 11.49
N THR A 541 9.27 -2.88 10.62
CA THR A 541 8.81 -1.49 10.80
C THR A 541 8.14 -1.24 12.14
N PRO A 542 7.28 -2.12 12.71
CA PRO A 542 6.76 -1.93 14.07
C PRO A 542 7.84 -1.87 15.13
N GLN A 543 8.86 -2.71 15.02
CA GLN A 543 10.00 -2.77 15.94
C GLN A 543 10.91 -1.55 15.78
N ILE A 544 11.22 -1.17 14.54
CA ILE A 544 12.10 -0.04 14.23
C ILE A 544 11.46 1.28 14.70
N ALA A 545 10.22 1.53 14.31
CA ALA A 545 9.49 2.74 14.68
C ALA A 545 9.20 2.79 16.18
N GLY A 546 8.86 1.66 16.79
CA GLY A 546 8.60 1.52 18.22
C GLY A 546 9.85 1.53 19.12
N GLY A 547 11.05 1.46 18.53
CA GLY A 547 12.31 1.50 19.30
C GLY A 547 12.65 0.20 20.02
N TRP A 548 12.30 -0.95 19.44
CA TRP A 548 12.60 -2.27 19.99
C TRP A 548 14.06 -2.40 20.47
N GLU A 549 14.24 -2.90 21.70
CA GLU A 549 15.53 -3.08 22.39
C GLU A 549 16.34 -1.78 22.62
N ARG A 550 15.86 -0.65 22.13
CA ARG A 550 16.54 0.64 22.24
C ARG A 550 15.78 1.62 23.14
N ASP A 551 14.46 1.63 23.05
CA ASP A 551 13.55 2.48 23.81
C ASP A 551 12.38 1.63 24.35
N PRO A 552 12.62 0.84 25.41
CA PRO A 552 11.60 -0.09 25.94
C PRO A 552 10.32 0.61 26.39
N ASP A 553 10.39 1.87 26.84
CA ASP A 553 9.22 2.65 27.24
C ASP A 553 8.34 2.98 26.03
N LEU A 554 8.92 3.47 24.93
CA LEU A 554 8.16 3.70 23.70
C LEU A 554 7.60 2.40 23.16
N PHE A 555 8.42 1.34 23.07
CA PHE A 555 8.01 0.05 22.56
C PHE A 555 6.80 -0.53 23.29
N ALA A 556 6.82 -0.50 24.61
CA ALA A 556 5.69 -0.97 25.43
C ALA A 556 4.39 -0.15 25.22
N ARG A 557 4.51 1.11 24.79
CA ARG A 557 3.35 1.98 24.51
C ARG A 557 2.75 1.79 23.12
N VAL A 558 3.56 1.36 22.13
CA VAL A 558 3.11 1.34 20.74
C VAL A 558 3.02 -0.05 20.13
N PHE A 559 3.70 -1.06 20.72
CA PHE A 559 3.70 -2.43 20.22
C PHE A 559 2.91 -3.40 21.13
N PRO A 560 2.13 -4.37 20.60
CA PRO A 560 1.70 -4.48 19.20
C PRO A 560 0.94 -3.24 18.76
N MET A 561 1.08 -2.86 17.47
CA MET A 561 0.43 -1.66 16.96
C MET A 561 -1.07 -1.89 16.71
N ASP A 562 -1.83 -0.81 16.49
CA ASP A 562 -3.26 -0.92 16.26
C ASP A 562 -3.58 -1.16 14.78
N LEU A 563 -2.90 -0.47 13.87
CA LEU A 563 -3.27 -0.46 12.46
C LEU A 563 -2.08 -0.66 11.51
N ARG A 564 -2.27 -1.55 10.53
CA ARG A 564 -1.46 -1.69 9.32
C ARG A 564 -2.25 -1.25 8.10
N PRO A 565 -2.09 -0.02 7.61
CA PRO A 565 -2.66 0.40 6.33
C PRO A 565 -1.70 0.06 5.18
N GLN A 566 -2.21 -0.48 4.08
CA GLN A 566 -1.39 -0.78 2.91
C GLN A 566 -2.21 -1.05 1.64
N GLY A 567 -1.54 -1.11 0.48
CA GLY A 567 -2.11 -1.63 -0.76
C GLY A 567 -2.22 -3.17 -0.74
N GLN A 568 -3.15 -3.71 -1.55
CA GLN A 568 -3.36 -5.16 -1.64
C GLN A 568 -2.19 -5.92 -2.28
N ASP A 569 -1.36 -5.26 -3.06
CA ASP A 569 -0.22 -5.84 -3.78
C ASP A 569 0.94 -6.25 -2.86
N ILE A 570 1.05 -5.65 -1.68
CA ILE A 570 2.10 -5.97 -0.70
C ILE A 570 1.63 -6.85 0.47
N ILE A 571 0.48 -7.53 0.35
CA ILE A 571 0.03 -8.53 1.34
C ILE A 571 1.01 -9.70 1.39
N ARG A 572 1.45 -10.19 0.24
CA ARG A 572 2.35 -11.35 0.13
C ARG A 572 3.80 -11.04 0.53
N THR A 573 4.18 -9.76 0.52
CA THR A 573 5.51 -9.30 0.85
C THR A 573 5.53 -8.67 2.25
N TRP A 574 5.19 -7.37 2.36
CA TRP A 574 5.33 -6.63 3.60
C TRP A 574 4.44 -7.12 4.73
N LEU A 575 3.12 -7.33 4.49
CA LEU A 575 2.22 -7.77 5.56
C LEU A 575 2.62 -9.16 6.07
N PHE A 576 2.76 -10.13 5.16
CA PHE A 576 3.08 -11.51 5.52
C PHE A 576 4.44 -11.62 6.23
N SER A 577 5.49 -10.99 5.69
CA SER A 577 6.82 -11.05 6.30
C SER A 577 6.85 -10.38 7.68
N THR A 578 6.07 -9.30 7.91
CA THR A 578 5.96 -8.68 9.23
C THR A 578 5.26 -9.62 10.23
N VAL A 579 4.20 -10.32 9.80
CA VAL A 579 3.55 -11.34 10.64
C VAL A 579 4.54 -12.46 11.01
N VAL A 580 5.29 -12.97 10.03
CA VAL A 580 6.35 -13.98 10.29
C VAL A 580 7.35 -13.50 11.32
N ARG A 581 7.90 -12.28 11.14
CA ARG A 581 8.92 -11.73 12.04
C ARG A 581 8.39 -11.52 13.45
N SER A 582 7.17 -10.99 13.58
CA SER A 582 6.55 -10.78 14.88
C SER A 582 6.20 -12.10 15.57
N HIS A 583 5.69 -13.07 14.80
CA HIS A 583 5.36 -14.39 15.32
C HIS A 583 6.61 -15.12 15.83
N LEU A 584 7.71 -15.09 15.09
CA LEU A 584 8.96 -15.75 15.50
C LEU A 584 9.64 -15.08 16.70
N GLU A 585 9.56 -13.74 16.82
CA GLU A 585 10.25 -13.00 17.87
C GLU A 585 9.39 -12.78 19.11
N HIS A 586 8.10 -12.48 18.95
CA HIS A 586 7.20 -12.04 20.02
C HIS A 586 6.02 -12.98 20.26
N ASP A 587 5.85 -14.01 19.44
CA ASP A 587 4.70 -14.94 19.45
C ASP A 587 3.33 -14.23 19.43
N CYS A 588 3.25 -13.10 18.72
CA CYS A 588 2.01 -12.33 18.57
C CYS A 588 1.89 -11.69 17.19
N LEU A 589 0.69 -11.19 16.87
CA LEU A 589 0.50 -10.29 15.74
C LEU A 589 1.19 -8.95 15.99
N PRO A 590 1.78 -8.32 14.97
CA PRO A 590 2.38 -6.99 15.10
C PRO A 590 1.34 -5.86 15.17
N TRP A 591 0.09 -6.10 14.76
CA TRP A 591 -1.05 -5.18 14.79
C TRP A 591 -2.37 -5.91 14.91
N ALA A 592 -3.42 -5.18 15.39
CA ALA A 592 -4.77 -5.73 15.51
C ALA A 592 -5.56 -5.65 14.19
N HIS A 593 -5.36 -4.61 13.39
CA HIS A 593 -6.13 -4.31 12.19
C HIS A 593 -5.24 -4.12 10.97
N ALA A 594 -5.71 -4.60 9.79
CA ALA A 594 -5.10 -4.36 8.50
C ALA A 594 -6.10 -3.67 7.55
N ALA A 595 -5.86 -2.39 7.22
CA ALA A 595 -6.68 -1.63 6.28
C ALA A 595 -6.08 -1.71 4.88
N ILE A 596 -6.78 -2.39 3.97
CA ILE A 596 -6.25 -2.72 2.64
C ILE A 596 -6.89 -1.85 1.57
N SER A 597 -6.09 -1.03 0.91
CA SER A 597 -6.50 -0.23 -0.24
C SER A 597 -6.48 -1.04 -1.53
N GLY A 598 -7.42 -0.74 -2.45
CA GLY A 598 -7.37 -1.23 -3.82
C GLY A 598 -6.32 -0.54 -4.68
N TRP A 599 -6.24 -0.92 -5.95
CA TRP A 599 -5.37 -0.27 -6.93
C TRP A 599 -5.97 0.99 -7.51
N ILE A 600 -5.10 1.91 -7.91
CA ILE A 600 -5.50 3.01 -8.77
C ILE A 600 -5.28 2.63 -10.22
N LEU A 601 -6.36 2.73 -11.00
CA LEU A 601 -6.41 2.46 -12.41
C LEU A 601 -6.34 3.78 -13.18
N ASP A 602 -5.83 3.73 -14.41
CA ASP A 602 -5.90 4.86 -15.32
C ASP A 602 -7.37 5.11 -15.79
N PRO A 603 -7.66 6.19 -16.51
CA PRO A 603 -9.02 6.45 -16.99
C PRO A 603 -9.61 5.33 -17.85
N ASP A 604 -8.76 4.50 -18.48
CA ASP A 604 -9.18 3.33 -19.28
C ASP A 604 -9.34 2.06 -18.40
N ARG A 605 -9.28 2.20 -17.07
CA ARG A 605 -9.37 1.12 -16.08
C ARG A 605 -8.25 0.08 -16.18
N LYS A 606 -7.05 0.50 -16.62
CA LYS A 606 -5.86 -0.34 -16.64
C LYS A 606 -4.96 0.02 -15.46
N LYS A 607 -4.28 -0.97 -14.90
CA LYS A 607 -3.31 -0.75 -13.81
C LYS A 607 -2.23 0.24 -14.27
N MET A 608 -2.03 1.30 -13.49
CA MET A 608 -0.95 2.26 -13.71
C MET A 608 0.40 1.62 -13.46
N SER A 609 1.36 1.82 -14.35
CA SER A 609 2.73 1.41 -14.15
C SER A 609 3.70 2.35 -14.86
N LYS A 610 4.90 2.53 -14.29
CA LYS A 610 5.96 3.37 -14.89
C LYS A 610 6.37 2.85 -16.27
N SER A 611 6.38 1.53 -16.47
CA SER A 611 6.73 0.90 -17.74
C SER A 611 5.74 1.18 -18.86
N LYS A 612 4.46 1.45 -18.53
CA LYS A 612 3.42 1.82 -19.50
C LYS A 612 3.33 3.33 -19.76
N GLY A 613 4.05 4.15 -18.99
CA GLY A 613 4.05 5.60 -19.15
C GLY A 613 2.72 6.29 -18.78
N ASN A 614 1.81 5.60 -18.08
CA ASN A 614 0.49 6.12 -17.69
C ASN A 614 0.43 6.57 -16.23
N VAL A 615 1.57 6.82 -15.60
CA VAL A 615 1.64 7.28 -14.20
C VAL A 615 1.44 8.79 -14.13
N VAL A 616 0.56 9.21 -13.20
CA VAL A 616 0.31 10.62 -12.89
C VAL A 616 1.15 11.03 -11.68
N THR A 617 1.85 12.17 -11.81
CA THR A 617 2.65 12.75 -10.72
C THR A 617 1.76 13.50 -9.74
N PRO A 618 1.81 13.20 -8.44
CA PRO A 618 0.86 13.77 -7.47
C PRO A 618 0.98 15.27 -7.26
N MET A 619 2.19 15.84 -7.29
CA MET A 619 2.40 17.26 -6.98
C MET A 619 1.60 18.15 -7.93
N GLY A 620 1.65 17.91 -9.24
CA GLY A 620 0.87 18.67 -10.22
C GLY A 620 -0.64 18.57 -10.01
N VAL A 621 -1.11 17.41 -9.53
CA VAL A 621 -2.55 17.21 -9.20
C VAL A 621 -2.93 18.03 -7.95
N LEU A 622 -2.08 18.04 -6.92
CA LEU A 622 -2.30 18.84 -5.71
C LEU A 622 -2.28 20.34 -6.00
N GLU A 623 -1.34 20.79 -6.83
CA GLU A 623 -1.27 22.20 -7.26
C GLU A 623 -2.50 22.63 -8.06
N GLN A 624 -2.97 21.79 -8.97
CA GLN A 624 -4.10 22.08 -9.85
C GLN A 624 -5.46 22.09 -9.13
N HIS A 625 -5.67 21.14 -8.22
CA HIS A 625 -6.99 20.91 -7.62
C HIS A 625 -7.08 21.32 -6.15
N GLY A 626 -5.96 21.46 -5.44
CA GLY A 626 -5.87 21.62 -3.99
C GLY A 626 -5.93 20.30 -3.24
N SER A 627 -5.32 20.27 -2.07
CA SER A 627 -5.15 19.04 -1.28
C SER A 627 -6.48 18.46 -0.79
N ASP A 628 -7.39 19.29 -0.30
CA ASP A 628 -8.73 18.84 0.13
C ASP A 628 -9.51 18.16 -1.01
N ALA A 629 -9.38 18.65 -2.24
CA ALA A 629 -10.04 18.06 -3.39
C ALA A 629 -9.48 16.68 -3.75
N VAL A 630 -8.16 16.53 -3.68
CA VAL A 630 -7.49 15.25 -3.93
C VAL A 630 -7.80 14.25 -2.82
N ARG A 631 -7.81 14.69 -1.57
CA ARG A 631 -8.22 13.87 -0.41
C ARG A 631 -9.68 13.42 -0.51
N TYR A 632 -10.58 14.31 -0.96
CA TYR A 632 -11.98 13.95 -1.22
C TYR A 632 -12.08 12.83 -2.26
N TRP A 633 -11.37 12.93 -3.39
CA TRP A 633 -11.33 11.85 -4.39
C TRP A 633 -10.88 10.53 -3.77
N ALA A 634 -9.81 10.54 -2.99
CA ALA A 634 -9.31 9.33 -2.34
C ALA A 634 -10.32 8.78 -1.33
N ALA A 635 -10.90 9.63 -0.47
CA ALA A 635 -11.87 9.23 0.55
C ALA A 635 -13.23 8.79 -0.01
N SER A 636 -13.54 9.15 -1.27
CA SER A 636 -14.76 8.69 -1.96
C SER A 636 -14.68 7.23 -2.41
N ALA A 637 -13.53 6.57 -2.28
CA ALA A 637 -13.33 5.19 -2.67
C ALA A 637 -13.15 4.29 -1.44
N ARG A 638 -13.81 3.14 -1.49
CA ARG A 638 -13.80 2.16 -0.39
C ARG A 638 -12.50 1.36 -0.33
N LEU A 639 -12.14 0.95 0.87
CA LEU A 639 -11.07 -0.03 1.06
C LEU A 639 -11.36 -1.30 0.24
N GLY A 640 -10.31 -1.91 -0.29
CA GLY A 640 -10.37 -3.15 -1.08
C GLY A 640 -10.89 -2.99 -2.51
N ALA A 641 -11.40 -1.84 -2.89
CA ALA A 641 -11.95 -1.59 -4.22
C ALA A 641 -10.94 -0.86 -5.12
N ASP A 642 -10.75 -1.38 -6.33
CA ASP A 642 -9.97 -0.69 -7.35
C ASP A 642 -10.72 0.54 -7.85
N THR A 643 -10.01 1.65 -7.98
CA THR A 643 -10.60 2.96 -8.27
C THR A 643 -9.88 3.63 -9.44
N ALA A 644 -10.65 4.23 -10.35
CA ALA A 644 -10.08 5.01 -11.42
C ALA A 644 -9.55 6.37 -10.91
N PHE A 645 -8.48 6.85 -11.53
CA PHE A 645 -8.05 8.23 -11.36
C PHE A 645 -9.02 9.17 -12.07
N GLU A 646 -9.84 9.88 -11.29
CA GLU A 646 -10.93 10.70 -11.80
C GLU A 646 -10.83 12.16 -11.37
N VAL A 647 -10.44 13.02 -12.29
CA VAL A 647 -10.41 14.49 -12.09
C VAL A 647 -11.83 15.05 -11.80
N GLY A 648 -12.87 14.39 -12.29
CA GLY A 648 -14.27 14.76 -12.00
C GLY A 648 -14.57 14.77 -10.51
N GLN A 649 -14.15 13.76 -9.78
CA GLN A 649 -14.31 13.66 -8.32
C GLN A 649 -13.54 14.76 -7.58
N MET A 650 -12.34 15.10 -8.03
CA MET A 650 -11.57 16.20 -7.44
C MET A 650 -12.28 17.56 -7.61
N LYS A 651 -12.93 17.79 -8.76
CA LYS A 651 -13.75 18.99 -8.97
C LYS A 651 -14.95 19.04 -8.03
N ILE A 652 -15.58 17.89 -7.73
CA ILE A 652 -16.65 17.79 -6.75
C ILE A 652 -16.11 18.13 -5.36
N GLY A 653 -14.99 17.53 -4.95
CA GLY A 653 -14.37 17.81 -3.66
C GLY A 653 -13.98 19.27 -3.50
N ARG A 654 -13.38 19.91 -4.52
CA ARG A 654 -13.08 21.34 -4.50
C ARG A 654 -14.34 22.19 -4.32
N ARG A 655 -15.42 21.85 -5.02
CA ARG A 655 -16.71 22.54 -4.88
C ARG A 655 -17.29 22.37 -3.48
N LEU A 656 -17.19 21.18 -2.89
CA LEU A 656 -17.60 20.92 -1.51
C LEU A 656 -16.80 21.77 -0.54
N ALA A 657 -15.47 21.82 -0.63
CA ALA A 657 -14.61 22.63 0.23
C ALA A 657 -14.96 24.13 0.12
N ILE A 658 -15.16 24.65 -1.09
CA ILE A 658 -15.62 26.04 -1.30
C ILE A 658 -17.01 26.26 -0.70
N LYS A 659 -17.92 25.30 -0.80
CA LYS A 659 -19.27 25.39 -0.22
C LYS A 659 -19.19 25.41 1.32
N VAL A 660 -18.30 24.63 1.94
CA VAL A 660 -18.03 24.67 3.38
C VAL A 660 -17.60 26.08 3.80
N LEU A 661 -16.61 26.67 3.13
CA LEU A 661 -16.18 28.05 3.44
C LEU A 661 -17.32 29.06 3.33
N ASN A 662 -18.10 29.01 2.24
CA ASN A 662 -19.16 29.97 2.00
C ASN A 662 -20.37 29.80 2.94
N ALA A 663 -20.78 28.56 3.22
CA ALA A 663 -21.85 28.28 4.17
C ALA A 663 -21.46 28.73 5.57
N SER A 664 -20.22 28.47 5.96
CA SER A 664 -19.68 28.88 7.26
C SER A 664 -19.61 30.39 7.39
N LYS A 665 -19.11 31.09 6.36
CA LYS A 665 -19.13 32.58 6.32
C LYS A 665 -20.55 33.10 6.48
N PHE A 666 -21.53 32.51 5.80
CA PHE A 666 -22.91 32.90 5.91
C PHE A 666 -23.47 32.71 7.35
N VAL A 667 -23.26 31.51 7.92
CA VAL A 667 -23.68 31.22 9.30
C VAL A 667 -23.02 32.20 10.29
N LEU A 668 -21.73 32.41 10.18
CA LEU A 668 -20.99 33.29 11.09
C LEU A 668 -21.30 34.79 10.92
N SER A 669 -21.88 35.19 9.76
CA SER A 669 -22.29 36.59 9.55
C SER A 669 -23.43 37.04 10.46
N PHE A 670 -24.17 36.12 11.06
CA PHE A 670 -25.23 36.47 12.03
C PHE A 670 -24.70 36.77 13.44
N ALA A 671 -23.45 36.51 13.73
CA ALA A 671 -22.84 36.70 15.04
C ALA A 671 -22.62 38.19 15.38
N GLY A 672 -22.35 39.02 14.36
CA GLY A 672 -21.88 40.38 14.59
C GLY A 672 -20.60 40.37 15.43
N ASP A 673 -20.57 41.18 16.51
CA ASP A 673 -19.44 41.21 17.46
C ASP A 673 -19.58 40.20 18.62
N VAL A 674 -20.66 39.41 18.64
CA VAL A 674 -20.94 38.40 19.67
C VAL A 674 -20.79 37.00 19.08
N PRO A 675 -20.11 36.08 19.77
CA PRO A 675 -20.01 34.69 19.30
C PRO A 675 -21.39 34.06 19.06
N ILE A 676 -21.51 33.26 18.02
CA ILE A 676 -22.73 32.44 17.81
C ILE A 676 -22.92 31.51 19.00
N PRO A 677 -24.11 31.51 19.61
CA PRO A 677 -24.38 30.66 20.78
C PRO A 677 -24.40 29.19 20.38
N LEU A 678 -23.75 28.36 21.19
CA LEU A 678 -23.78 26.89 21.10
C LEU A 678 -24.66 26.31 22.23
N ASP A 679 -25.69 27.04 22.63
CA ASP A 679 -26.59 26.64 23.72
C ASP A 679 -27.77 25.79 23.17
N PRO A 680 -27.86 24.49 23.48
CA PRO A 680 -28.97 23.66 23.09
C PRO A 680 -30.32 24.16 23.60
N ALA A 681 -30.36 24.80 24.75
CA ALA A 681 -31.61 25.32 25.35
C ALA A 681 -32.24 26.50 24.59
N ALA A 682 -31.44 27.21 23.79
CA ALA A 682 -31.94 28.28 22.93
C ALA A 682 -32.71 27.77 21.71
N VAL A 683 -32.63 26.45 21.37
CA VAL A 683 -33.29 25.87 20.20
C VAL A 683 -34.74 25.49 20.54
N THR A 684 -35.66 26.31 20.10
CA THR A 684 -37.09 26.17 20.48
C THR A 684 -38.01 25.93 19.30
N VAL A 685 -37.60 26.28 18.07
CA VAL A 685 -38.46 26.19 16.86
C VAL A 685 -38.43 24.76 16.31
N PRO A 686 -39.59 24.18 15.93
CA PRO A 686 -39.71 22.78 15.49
C PRO A 686 -38.77 22.43 14.30
N LEU A 687 -38.62 23.31 13.31
CA LEU A 687 -37.75 23.10 12.16
C LEU A 687 -36.27 23.00 12.57
N ASP A 688 -35.82 23.86 13.52
CA ASP A 688 -34.46 23.86 14.02
C ASP A 688 -34.16 22.57 14.79
N ARG A 689 -35.10 22.14 15.64
CA ARG A 689 -35.02 20.88 16.37
C ARG A 689 -34.96 19.68 15.44
N ALA A 690 -35.79 19.65 14.40
CA ALA A 690 -35.84 18.57 13.42
C ALA A 690 -34.51 18.47 12.64
N MET A 691 -33.92 19.60 12.27
CA MET A 691 -32.61 19.63 11.63
C MET A 691 -31.54 19.03 12.54
N LEU A 692 -31.49 19.40 13.81
CA LEU A 692 -30.53 18.87 14.77
C LEU A 692 -30.76 17.40 15.10
N ALA A 693 -32.01 16.93 15.13
CA ALA A 693 -32.32 15.52 15.24
C ALA A 693 -31.73 14.71 14.09
N GLY A 694 -31.92 15.17 12.84
CA GLY A 694 -31.34 14.55 11.66
C GLY A 694 -29.80 14.58 11.67
N LEU A 695 -29.20 15.65 12.16
CA LEU A 695 -27.74 15.75 12.29
C LEU A 695 -27.19 14.80 13.38
N ALA A 696 -27.93 14.60 14.48
CA ALA A 696 -27.56 13.61 15.50
C ALA A 696 -27.46 12.20 14.92
N ASP A 697 -28.40 11.82 14.06
CA ASP A 697 -28.39 10.53 13.36
C ASP A 697 -27.20 10.40 12.37
N VAL A 698 -26.82 11.52 11.75
CA VAL A 698 -25.62 11.56 10.89
C VAL A 698 -24.36 11.33 11.72
N VAL A 699 -24.24 11.95 12.90
CA VAL A 699 -23.09 11.73 13.81
C VAL A 699 -22.97 10.26 14.20
N ASP A 700 -24.06 9.61 14.58
CA ASP A 700 -24.03 8.18 14.91
C ASP A 700 -23.57 7.32 13.74
N ARG A 701 -24.17 7.54 12.57
CA ARG A 701 -23.85 6.77 11.35
C ARG A 701 -22.42 6.99 10.89
N ALA A 702 -21.93 8.22 10.91
CA ALA A 702 -20.56 8.54 10.54
C ALA A 702 -19.55 7.96 11.54
N THR A 703 -19.87 8.02 12.84
CA THR A 703 -19.04 7.44 13.90
C THR A 703 -18.95 5.92 13.78
N ALA A 704 -20.10 5.25 13.58
CA ALA A 704 -20.14 3.80 13.39
C ALA A 704 -19.35 3.37 12.15
N ALA A 705 -19.49 4.09 11.03
CA ALA A 705 -18.79 3.81 9.79
C ALA A 705 -17.26 3.96 9.96
N LEU A 706 -16.77 5.04 10.59
CA LEU A 706 -15.34 5.23 10.83
C LEU A 706 -14.78 4.23 11.87
N ALA A 707 -15.57 3.82 12.83
CA ALA A 707 -15.19 2.78 13.78
C ALA A 707 -15.02 1.42 13.10
N ASP A 708 -15.77 1.18 12.02
CA ASP A 708 -15.68 -0.01 11.17
C ASP A 708 -14.77 0.20 9.95
N TYR A 709 -13.93 1.24 9.96
CA TYR A 709 -12.98 1.57 8.88
C TYR A 709 -13.63 1.93 7.52
N ASP A 710 -14.95 2.14 7.46
CA ASP A 710 -15.66 2.60 6.24
C ASP A 710 -15.72 4.14 6.19
N HIS A 711 -14.59 4.77 5.92
CA HIS A 711 -14.48 6.23 5.79
C HIS A 711 -15.34 6.78 4.64
N THR A 712 -15.56 6.00 3.58
CA THR A 712 -16.40 6.40 2.44
C THR A 712 -17.85 6.56 2.88
N ARG A 713 -18.36 5.65 3.69
CA ARG A 713 -19.72 5.76 4.21
C ARG A 713 -19.89 6.96 5.14
N ALA A 714 -18.90 7.22 5.97
CA ALA A 714 -18.90 8.40 6.84
C ALA A 714 -18.94 9.71 6.03
N LEU A 715 -18.12 9.82 4.97
CA LEU A 715 -18.15 10.95 4.06
C LEU A 715 -19.52 11.09 3.37
N GLU A 716 -20.05 10.01 2.82
CA GLU A 716 -21.33 9.96 2.09
C GLU A 716 -22.50 10.48 2.93
N VAL A 717 -22.63 9.99 4.16
CA VAL A 717 -23.73 10.42 5.03
C VAL A 717 -23.60 11.86 5.48
N THR A 718 -22.36 12.31 5.73
CA THR A 718 -22.06 13.70 6.13
C THR A 718 -22.32 14.66 4.98
N GLU A 719 -21.83 14.34 3.78
CA GLU A 719 -22.00 15.20 2.60
C GLU A 719 -23.46 15.30 2.18
N THR A 720 -24.20 14.18 2.18
CA THR A 720 -25.63 14.18 1.85
C THR A 720 -26.40 15.12 2.78
N PHE A 721 -26.16 15.04 4.08
CA PHE A 721 -26.80 15.93 5.04
C PHE A 721 -26.34 17.39 4.86
N PHE A 722 -25.06 17.62 4.58
CA PHE A 722 -24.54 18.97 4.37
C PHE A 722 -25.19 19.68 3.18
N TRP A 723 -25.50 18.97 2.10
CA TRP A 723 -26.24 19.55 0.98
C TRP A 723 -27.67 19.90 1.36
N THR A 724 -28.36 19.03 2.11
CA THR A 724 -29.70 19.32 2.67
C THR A 724 -29.66 20.53 3.61
N PHE A 725 -28.64 20.59 4.48
CA PHE A 725 -28.41 21.77 5.34
C PHE A 725 -28.24 23.04 4.52
N CYS A 726 -27.44 23.02 3.47
CA CYS A 726 -27.15 24.17 2.64
C CYS A 726 -28.29 24.61 1.73
N ASP A 727 -28.98 23.67 1.09
CA ASP A 727 -29.90 23.99 -0.01
C ASP A 727 -31.35 24.12 0.48
N ASP A 728 -31.67 23.50 1.63
CA ASP A 728 -32.98 23.56 2.23
C ASP A 728 -32.96 24.37 3.55
N TYR A 729 -32.24 23.88 4.59
CA TYR A 729 -32.35 24.47 5.91
C TYR A 729 -31.85 25.91 5.96
N LEU A 730 -30.66 26.22 5.43
CA LEU A 730 -30.13 27.60 5.39
C LEU A 730 -31.10 28.56 4.70
N GLU A 731 -31.71 28.13 3.61
CA GLU A 731 -32.65 28.98 2.87
C GLU A 731 -33.99 29.15 3.59
N LEU A 732 -34.47 28.12 4.28
CA LEU A 732 -35.70 28.17 5.08
C LEU A 732 -35.55 29.18 6.25
N VAL A 733 -34.46 29.08 7.01
CA VAL A 733 -34.30 29.88 8.25
C VAL A 733 -33.67 31.24 8.04
N LYS A 734 -33.26 31.53 6.80
CA LYS A 734 -32.48 32.76 6.47
C LYS A 734 -33.11 34.03 6.96
N ASP A 735 -34.37 34.22 6.69
CA ASP A 735 -35.11 35.43 7.08
C ASP A 735 -35.19 35.57 8.61
N ARG A 736 -35.51 34.50 9.29
CA ARG A 736 -35.55 34.41 10.74
C ARG A 736 -34.18 34.62 11.40
N ALA A 737 -33.11 34.05 10.80
CA ALA A 737 -31.75 34.20 11.29
C ALA A 737 -31.20 35.65 11.17
N TYR A 738 -31.61 36.39 10.14
CA TYR A 738 -31.28 37.83 10.04
C TYR A 738 -31.95 38.65 11.14
N GLY A 739 -33.16 38.29 11.49
CA GLY A 739 -33.99 39.09 12.43
C GLY A 739 -34.45 40.38 11.81
N GLY A 740 -35.52 40.96 12.28
CA GLY A 740 -36.17 42.17 11.71
C GLY A 740 -35.44 43.49 11.95
N GLY A 741 -34.19 43.50 12.39
CA GLY A 741 -33.46 44.73 12.72
C GLY A 741 -33.83 45.33 14.10
N ASP A 742 -34.58 44.62 14.91
CA ASP A 742 -35.00 45.08 16.24
C ASP A 742 -33.85 44.99 17.25
N ALA A 743 -33.84 45.93 18.19
CA ALA A 743 -32.80 45.97 19.23
C ALA A 743 -32.81 44.76 20.18
N VAL A 744 -33.87 43.94 20.17
CA VAL A 744 -34.04 42.74 20.97
C VAL A 744 -34.17 41.54 20.04
N VAL A 745 -33.24 40.55 20.17
CA VAL A 745 -33.27 39.32 19.43
C VAL A 745 -34.49 38.49 19.83
N SER A 746 -35.38 38.16 18.87
CA SER A 746 -36.56 37.32 19.15
C SER A 746 -36.14 35.89 19.51
N THR A 747 -36.99 35.15 20.18
CA THR A 747 -36.79 33.74 20.55
C THR A 747 -36.54 32.85 19.30
N GLU A 748 -37.26 33.13 18.24
CA GLU A 748 -37.15 32.45 16.98
C GLU A 748 -35.82 32.70 16.27
N THR A 749 -35.33 33.97 16.33
CA THR A 749 -34.01 34.36 15.82
C THR A 749 -32.91 33.71 16.65
N ALA A 750 -33.06 33.69 17.97
CA ALA A 750 -32.11 33.03 18.87
C ALA A 750 -32.04 31.52 18.59
N SER A 751 -33.21 30.88 18.37
CA SER A 751 -33.32 29.49 18.01
C SER A 751 -32.60 29.16 16.70
N ALA A 752 -32.83 29.94 15.65
CA ALA A 752 -32.17 29.74 14.37
C ALA A 752 -30.64 29.86 14.47
N ARG A 753 -30.15 30.91 15.15
CA ARG A 753 -28.72 31.16 15.30
C ARG A 753 -28.04 30.09 16.14
N ALA A 754 -28.67 29.63 17.23
CA ALA A 754 -28.14 28.52 18.03
C ALA A 754 -28.09 27.21 17.24
N ALA A 755 -29.14 26.87 16.51
CA ALA A 755 -29.18 25.67 15.67
C ALA A 755 -28.14 25.73 14.54
N LEU A 756 -27.95 26.87 13.88
CA LEU A 756 -26.93 27.09 12.87
C LEU A 756 -25.52 26.93 13.45
N GLY A 757 -25.27 27.46 14.64
CA GLY A 757 -23.99 27.34 15.33
C GLY A 757 -23.66 25.88 15.67
N LEU A 758 -24.61 25.18 16.32
CA LEU A 758 -24.43 23.76 16.67
C LEU A 758 -24.21 22.87 15.44
N ALA A 759 -24.96 23.13 14.37
CA ALA A 759 -24.82 22.38 13.14
C ALA A 759 -23.45 22.65 12.46
N LEU A 760 -23.02 23.91 12.39
CA LEU A 760 -21.72 24.26 11.81
C LEU A 760 -20.57 23.63 12.60
N ASP A 761 -20.55 23.76 13.91
CA ASP A 761 -19.55 23.15 14.78
C ASP A 761 -19.42 21.64 14.57
N THR A 762 -20.57 20.97 14.50
CA THR A 762 -20.63 19.52 14.26
C THR A 762 -20.14 19.13 12.86
N LEU A 763 -20.63 19.80 11.83
CA LEU A 763 -20.27 19.49 10.43
C LEU A 763 -18.80 19.73 10.15
N LEU A 764 -18.19 20.79 10.71
CA LEU A 764 -16.74 21.03 10.58
C LEU A 764 -15.93 19.87 11.16
N ARG A 765 -16.32 19.36 12.32
CA ARG A 765 -15.64 18.22 12.95
C ARG A 765 -15.85 16.92 12.16
N LEU A 766 -17.02 16.70 11.58
CA LEU A 766 -17.29 15.54 10.72
C LEU A 766 -16.47 15.58 9.42
N PHE A 767 -16.27 16.76 8.82
CA PHE A 767 -15.48 16.91 7.60
C PHE A 767 -13.97 17.00 7.84
N ALA A 768 -13.51 17.31 9.05
CA ALA A 768 -12.10 17.54 9.36
C ALA A 768 -11.15 16.41 8.93
N PRO A 769 -11.51 15.11 9.03
CA PRO A 769 -10.65 14.04 8.55
C PRO A 769 -10.42 14.06 7.04
N VAL A 770 -11.40 14.50 6.24
CA VAL A 770 -11.35 14.49 4.78
C VAL A 770 -10.89 15.80 4.19
N LEU A 771 -11.40 16.94 4.70
CA LEU A 771 -11.14 18.31 4.23
C LEU A 771 -10.36 19.11 5.30
N PRO A 772 -9.14 18.68 5.66
CA PRO A 772 -8.44 19.23 6.81
C PRO A 772 -8.15 20.74 6.70
N PHE A 773 -7.86 21.24 5.52
CA PHE A 773 -7.48 22.64 5.34
C PHE A 773 -8.67 23.59 5.37
N ALA A 774 -9.75 23.24 4.69
CA ALA A 774 -10.95 24.07 4.68
C ALA A 774 -11.62 24.10 6.05
N THR A 775 -11.64 22.99 6.77
CA THR A 775 -12.23 22.92 8.11
C THR A 775 -11.39 23.65 9.15
N GLU A 776 -10.07 23.56 9.09
CA GLU A 776 -9.16 24.30 9.95
C GLU A 776 -9.28 25.80 9.72
N GLU A 777 -9.37 26.23 8.45
CA GLU A 777 -9.57 27.63 8.10
C GLU A 777 -10.84 28.18 8.75
N VAL A 778 -11.97 27.51 8.57
CA VAL A 778 -13.24 27.93 9.18
C VAL A 778 -13.17 27.89 10.70
N TRP A 779 -12.60 26.85 11.27
CA TRP A 779 -12.45 26.70 12.71
C TRP A 779 -11.72 27.88 13.33
N SER A 780 -10.66 28.35 12.70
CA SER A 780 -9.86 29.48 13.15
C SER A 780 -10.61 30.82 13.14
N TRP A 781 -11.74 30.95 12.47
CA TRP A 781 -12.50 32.18 12.41
C TRP A 781 -13.26 32.46 13.71
N TRP A 782 -13.59 31.42 14.48
CA TRP A 782 -14.47 31.55 15.64
C TRP A 782 -14.14 30.65 16.82
N HIS A 783 -13.23 29.68 16.65
CA HIS A 783 -12.70 28.87 17.72
C HIS A 783 -11.21 29.12 17.99
N SER A 784 -10.75 28.76 19.16
CA SER A 784 -9.32 28.67 19.50
C SER A 784 -8.80 27.26 19.31
N GLY A 785 -7.49 27.12 19.06
CA GLY A 785 -6.86 25.85 18.79
C GLY A 785 -7.23 25.25 17.43
N SER A 786 -6.89 23.98 17.21
CA SER A 786 -7.09 23.28 15.94
C SER A 786 -8.33 22.39 15.99
N VAL A 787 -9.09 22.33 14.88
CA VAL A 787 -10.21 21.38 14.72
C VAL A 787 -9.73 19.93 14.85
N HIS A 788 -8.47 19.67 14.50
CA HIS A 788 -7.87 18.32 14.58
C HIS A 788 -7.52 17.87 15.99
N ARG A 789 -7.59 18.80 16.96
CA ARG A 789 -7.46 18.55 18.40
C ARG A 789 -8.79 18.68 19.13
N ALA A 790 -9.83 19.15 18.45
CA ALA A 790 -11.18 19.16 18.99
C ALA A 790 -11.72 17.73 19.14
N SER A 791 -12.60 17.53 20.11
CA SER A 791 -13.24 16.22 20.31
C SER A 791 -14.15 15.87 19.13
N TRP A 792 -14.17 14.61 18.72
CA TRP A 792 -15.15 14.10 17.76
C TRP A 792 -16.57 14.41 18.24
N PRO A 793 -17.49 14.86 17.38
CA PRO A 793 -18.85 15.19 17.83
C PRO A 793 -19.57 13.97 18.37
N THR A 794 -20.31 14.19 19.46
CA THR A 794 -21.27 13.22 19.99
C THR A 794 -22.69 13.69 19.69
N PRO A 795 -23.66 12.80 19.56
CA PRO A 795 -25.05 13.18 19.28
C PRO A 795 -25.76 13.80 20.48
N ASP A 796 -25.22 13.71 21.70
CA ASP A 796 -25.93 14.04 22.94
C ASP A 796 -26.38 15.49 23.01
N GLN A 797 -25.51 16.42 22.67
CA GLN A 797 -25.82 17.84 22.66
C GLN A 797 -26.89 18.19 21.61
N LEU A 798 -26.81 17.54 20.45
CA LEU A 798 -27.79 17.72 19.37
C LEU A 798 -29.15 17.15 19.76
N ARG A 799 -29.18 15.97 20.39
CA ARG A 799 -30.40 15.34 20.91
C ARG A 799 -31.02 16.14 22.03
N ALA A 800 -30.20 16.70 22.91
CA ALA A 800 -30.69 17.60 23.97
C ALA A 800 -31.38 18.85 23.39
N ALA A 801 -30.86 19.40 22.30
CA ALA A 801 -31.47 20.52 21.59
C ALA A 801 -32.72 20.11 20.79
N ALA A 802 -32.70 18.93 20.18
CA ALA A 802 -33.78 18.41 19.34
C ALA A 802 -35.01 17.97 20.13
N GLY A 803 -34.80 17.43 21.34
CA GLY A 803 -35.84 16.81 22.12
C GLY A 803 -36.45 15.59 21.40
N ASP A 804 -37.74 15.56 21.27
CA ASP A 804 -38.54 14.52 20.58
C ASP A 804 -38.90 14.90 19.13
N ALA A 805 -38.20 15.88 18.53
CA ALA A 805 -38.54 16.36 17.18
C ALA A 805 -38.27 15.29 16.12
N ASP A 806 -39.23 15.18 15.19
CA ASP A 806 -39.08 14.28 14.03
C ASP A 806 -38.21 14.92 12.93
N PRO A 807 -37.09 14.30 12.51
CA PRO A 807 -36.27 14.80 11.40
C PRO A 807 -37.04 14.97 10.09
N ALA A 808 -38.13 14.24 9.88
CA ALA A 808 -38.99 14.32 8.69
C ALA A 808 -39.58 15.73 8.46
N VAL A 809 -39.68 16.57 9.49
CA VAL A 809 -40.13 17.96 9.36
C VAL A 809 -39.23 18.74 8.41
N LEU A 810 -37.92 18.60 8.50
CA LEU A 810 -36.98 19.25 7.58
C LEU A 810 -37.19 18.78 6.14
N THR A 811 -37.34 17.49 5.93
CA THR A 811 -37.56 16.92 4.60
C THR A 811 -38.88 17.42 3.99
N ALA A 812 -39.96 17.47 4.79
CA ALA A 812 -41.25 17.99 4.36
C ALA A 812 -41.20 19.46 4.00
N ALA A 813 -40.51 20.27 4.82
CA ALA A 813 -40.28 21.70 4.58
C ALA A 813 -39.46 21.95 3.32
N GLY A 814 -38.37 21.21 3.12
CA GLY A 814 -37.52 21.28 1.91
C GLY A 814 -38.32 20.94 0.64
N THR A 815 -39.16 19.89 0.68
CA THR A 815 -40.03 19.49 -0.42
C THR A 815 -41.05 20.58 -0.74
N ALA A 816 -41.65 21.19 0.26
CA ALA A 816 -42.58 22.30 0.09
C ALA A 816 -41.88 23.54 -0.54
N LEU A 817 -40.68 23.89 -0.07
CA LEU A 817 -39.89 24.95 -0.67
C LEU A 817 -39.52 24.65 -2.12
N ALA A 818 -39.15 23.40 -2.45
CA ALA A 818 -38.86 22.96 -3.81
C ALA A 818 -40.10 23.11 -4.72
N ALA A 819 -41.30 22.78 -4.26
CA ALA A 819 -42.55 22.97 -5.00
C ALA A 819 -42.78 24.45 -5.32
N LEU A 820 -42.55 25.37 -4.37
CA LEU A 820 -42.64 26.80 -4.58
C LEU A 820 -41.57 27.33 -5.57
N ARG A 821 -40.32 26.84 -5.48
CA ARG A 821 -39.25 27.18 -6.40
C ARG A 821 -39.56 26.70 -7.82
N LYS A 822 -40.20 25.55 -7.98
CA LYS A 822 -40.62 24.99 -9.25
C LYS A 822 -41.61 25.92 -9.96
N VAL A 823 -42.59 26.47 -9.25
CA VAL A 823 -43.56 27.48 -9.82
C VAL A 823 -42.80 28.67 -10.43
N LYS A 824 -41.83 29.23 -9.70
CA LYS A 824 -41.03 30.36 -10.19
C LYS A 824 -40.17 30.01 -11.41
N SER A 825 -39.55 28.80 -11.37
CA SER A 825 -38.76 28.27 -12.48
C SER A 825 -39.59 28.04 -13.74
N GLU A 826 -40.78 27.45 -13.62
CA GLU A 826 -41.72 27.22 -14.74
C GLU A 826 -42.22 28.51 -15.32
N ALA A 827 -42.49 29.52 -14.48
CA ALA A 827 -42.85 30.87 -14.91
C ALA A 827 -41.65 31.67 -15.45
N LYS A 828 -40.40 31.12 -15.41
CA LYS A 828 -39.15 31.76 -15.85
C LYS A 828 -38.89 33.12 -15.17
N VAL A 829 -39.26 33.25 -13.91
CA VAL A 829 -39.03 34.46 -13.10
C VAL A 829 -37.92 34.27 -12.11
N SER A 830 -37.42 35.40 -11.54
CA SER A 830 -36.43 35.35 -10.48
C SER A 830 -36.93 34.62 -9.26
N MET A 831 -36.07 33.87 -8.56
CA MET A 831 -36.38 33.28 -7.24
C MET A 831 -36.76 34.33 -6.21
N ARG A 832 -36.43 35.60 -6.44
CA ARG A 832 -36.82 36.72 -5.59
C ARG A 832 -38.27 37.22 -5.85
N THR A 833 -38.92 36.76 -6.91
CA THR A 833 -40.30 37.15 -7.22
C THR A 833 -41.24 36.68 -6.12
N GLU A 834 -42.12 37.57 -5.66
CA GLU A 834 -43.08 37.29 -4.62
C GLU A 834 -44.28 36.51 -5.20
N ILE A 835 -44.85 35.63 -4.37
CA ILE A 835 -46.07 34.91 -4.68
C ILE A 835 -47.20 35.51 -3.85
N ALA A 836 -48.20 36.16 -4.50
CA ALA A 836 -49.33 36.78 -3.80
C ALA A 836 -50.19 35.73 -3.07
N ARG A 837 -50.44 34.61 -3.73
CA ARG A 837 -51.10 33.45 -3.10
C ARG A 837 -50.73 32.14 -3.79
N VAL A 838 -50.75 31.04 -3.03
CA VAL A 838 -50.56 29.70 -3.51
C VAL A 838 -51.18 28.70 -2.53
N GLU A 839 -51.67 27.59 -3.05
CA GLU A 839 -52.07 26.43 -2.29
C GLU A 839 -51.01 25.33 -2.44
N LEU A 840 -50.56 24.79 -1.31
CA LEU A 840 -49.73 23.59 -1.28
C LEU A 840 -50.65 22.40 -0.99
N LEU A 841 -50.72 21.46 -1.93
CA LEU A 841 -51.30 20.15 -1.73
C LEU A 841 -50.23 19.26 -1.14
N VAL A 842 -50.47 18.67 0.01
CA VAL A 842 -49.46 17.96 0.81
C VAL A 842 -50.03 16.57 1.19
N PRO A 843 -49.27 15.48 0.97
CA PRO A 843 -49.67 14.18 1.45
C PRO A 843 -49.94 14.18 2.97
N GLU A 844 -50.90 13.39 3.43
CA GLU A 844 -51.27 13.32 4.85
C GLU A 844 -50.07 13.07 5.76
N ALA A 845 -49.15 12.17 5.32
CA ALA A 845 -47.97 11.84 6.10
C ALA A 845 -46.98 13.02 6.29
N ALA A 846 -46.96 14.00 5.36
CA ALA A 846 -46.06 15.15 5.42
C ALA A 846 -46.77 16.41 5.98
N LEU A 847 -48.06 16.38 6.16
CA LEU A 847 -48.90 17.54 6.52
C LEU A 847 -48.47 18.19 7.81
N ALA A 848 -48.23 17.41 8.85
CA ALA A 848 -47.79 17.90 10.17
C ALA A 848 -46.43 18.60 10.07
N GLY A 849 -45.49 18.02 9.30
CA GLY A 849 -44.16 18.58 9.08
C GLY A 849 -44.19 19.92 8.32
N VAL A 850 -44.99 19.99 7.23
CA VAL A 850 -45.14 21.24 6.44
C VAL A 850 -45.79 22.34 7.28
N ARG A 851 -46.81 22.00 8.10
CA ARG A 851 -47.45 22.97 9.01
C ARG A 851 -46.51 23.45 10.12
N ALA A 852 -45.69 22.56 10.69
CA ALA A 852 -44.70 22.94 11.70
C ALA A 852 -43.66 23.94 11.20
N ALA A 853 -43.35 23.92 9.88
CA ALA A 853 -42.41 24.78 9.22
C ALA A 853 -43.06 25.91 8.37
N GLU A 854 -44.40 26.08 8.43
CA GLU A 854 -45.14 27.04 7.62
C GLU A 854 -44.54 28.44 7.60
N PRO A 855 -44.16 29.04 8.75
CA PRO A 855 -43.61 30.40 8.76
C PRO A 855 -42.30 30.51 7.92
N ASP A 856 -41.44 29.51 8.06
CA ASP A 856 -40.15 29.50 7.34
C ASP A 856 -40.38 29.20 5.83
N ILE A 857 -41.27 28.28 5.47
CA ILE A 857 -41.63 27.99 4.08
C ILE A 857 -42.21 29.25 3.42
N ARG A 858 -43.06 29.94 4.11
CA ARG A 858 -43.72 31.17 3.64
C ARG A 858 -42.71 32.28 3.41
N ALA A 859 -41.79 32.48 4.37
CA ALA A 859 -40.73 33.48 4.26
C ALA A 859 -39.74 33.16 3.13
N ALA A 860 -39.21 31.92 3.09
CA ALA A 860 -38.25 31.48 2.06
C ALA A 860 -38.89 31.45 0.67
N GLY A 861 -40.14 31.04 0.55
CA GLY A 861 -40.93 31.06 -0.66
C GLY A 861 -41.39 32.44 -1.09
N ARG A 862 -41.24 33.46 -0.23
CA ARG A 862 -41.77 34.84 -0.44
C ARG A 862 -43.25 34.82 -0.78
N VAL A 863 -44.06 34.11 0.05
CA VAL A 863 -45.51 33.91 -0.17
C VAL A 863 -46.31 34.78 0.77
N HIS A 864 -47.19 35.63 0.26
CA HIS A 864 -48.05 36.48 1.06
C HIS A 864 -49.21 35.65 1.70
N ALA A 865 -49.90 34.84 0.89
CA ALA A 865 -50.98 34.00 1.36
C ALA A 865 -50.70 32.51 1.00
N LEU A 866 -50.44 31.71 1.97
CA LEU A 866 -50.19 30.26 1.84
C LEU A 866 -51.37 29.50 2.41
N THR A 867 -51.93 28.56 1.60
CA THR A 867 -52.92 27.60 2.07
C THR A 867 -52.28 26.21 1.99
N ILE A 868 -52.44 25.41 3.03
CA ILE A 868 -51.89 24.04 3.10
C ILE A 868 -53.10 23.08 3.22
N THR A 869 -53.29 22.24 2.23
CA THR A 869 -54.41 21.30 2.13
C THR A 869 -53.86 19.87 2.06
N ALA A 870 -54.41 18.98 2.85
CA ALA A 870 -54.09 17.56 2.77
C ALA A 870 -54.69 16.97 1.47
N ALA A 871 -53.80 16.62 0.52
CA ALA A 871 -54.27 16.00 -0.74
C ALA A 871 -53.10 15.41 -1.52
N GLY A 872 -53.35 14.36 -2.27
CA GLY A 872 -52.41 13.74 -3.21
C GLY A 872 -51.30 12.92 -2.53
N ASP A 873 -50.39 12.41 -3.36
CA ASP A 873 -49.26 11.57 -2.95
C ASP A 873 -47.91 12.33 -2.99
N GLU A 874 -47.89 13.53 -3.53
CA GLU A 874 -46.73 14.40 -3.61
C GLU A 874 -47.07 15.82 -3.17
N VAL A 875 -46.03 16.56 -2.73
CA VAL A 875 -46.17 17.99 -2.40
C VAL A 875 -46.17 18.81 -3.70
N VAL A 876 -47.29 19.46 -4.00
CA VAL A 876 -47.50 20.24 -5.22
C VAL A 876 -48.03 21.63 -4.91
N ALA A 877 -47.47 22.66 -5.53
CA ALA A 877 -47.98 24.02 -5.49
C ALA A 877 -49.02 24.23 -6.60
N ARG A 878 -50.19 24.70 -6.23
CA ARG A 878 -51.34 24.89 -7.14
C ARG A 878 -51.89 26.31 -7.03
N GLY A 879 -52.37 26.83 -8.15
CA GLY A 879 -53.09 28.12 -8.18
C GLY A 879 -52.22 29.31 -7.80
N ALA A 880 -50.91 29.21 -8.02
CA ALA A 880 -49.94 30.25 -7.68
C ALA A 880 -50.21 31.53 -8.50
N GLN A 881 -50.28 32.66 -7.81
CA GLN A 881 -50.33 34.00 -8.42
C GLN A 881 -49.08 34.76 -8.06
N LEU A 882 -48.26 35.08 -9.07
CA LEU A 882 -47.05 35.88 -8.89
C LEU A 882 -47.43 37.36 -8.81
N VAL A 883 -46.68 38.09 -7.96
CA VAL A 883 -46.73 39.54 -7.93
C VAL A 883 -46.03 40.07 -9.17
N GLU A 884 -46.77 40.85 -9.98
CA GLU A 884 -46.19 41.49 -11.16
C GLU A 884 -45.09 42.49 -10.70
N SER A 885 -43.84 42.25 -11.12
CA SER A 885 -42.80 43.23 -10.92
C SER A 885 -43.16 44.49 -11.73
N ALA A 886 -43.23 45.61 -11.09
CA ALA A 886 -43.27 46.88 -11.84
C ALA A 886 -42.10 46.90 -12.84
N PRO A 887 -42.35 47.35 -14.09
CA PRO A 887 -41.28 47.38 -15.08
C PRO A 887 -40.17 48.29 -14.52
N THR A 888 -38.98 47.72 -14.36
CA THR A 888 -37.75 48.49 -14.09
C THR A 888 -37.55 49.36 -15.31
N ASN A 889 -37.84 50.66 -15.19
CA ASN A 889 -37.43 51.64 -16.19
C ASN A 889 -35.95 51.52 -16.40
N ALA A 890 -35.53 51.23 -17.64
CA ALA A 890 -34.19 51.05 -18.10
C ALA A 890 -33.35 52.33 -17.91
#